data_01671920d82a272fa3551dc680e33c7f
#
_entry.id   01671920d82a272fa3551dc680e33c7f
#
_cell.length_a   1.000
_cell.length_b   1.000
_cell.length_c   1.000
_cell.angle_alpha   90.00
_cell.angle_beta   90.00
_cell.angle_gamma   90.00
#
_symmetry.space_group_name_H-M   'P 1'
#
loop_
_entity.id
_entity.type
_entity.pdbx_description
1 polymer ?
#
loop_
_entity_poly.entity_id
_entity_poly.type
_entity_poly.pdbx_seq_one_letter_code
_entity_poly.pdbx_strand_id
1 'polypeptide(L)'
;MWGLYLVDVYDNVTCLMQAEGEGYICPILVRKTKTPPSIPDRVKLNEKEATFFIQDIYEGEGLKGIPRGTVKSLRLHAYEYAYVKTRSDHNWHGIQSGWDIKRMLGTVPVEEDGSVIFKAPANTPISIQPLDKDGVAIQWMRSWVTGQPGEVVSCIGCHEDQNQIAIPKRVIASQKAPSALTLPEGGTRSFTFDLEVQPILDRACIACHNGEGKAFDLRGGKKDKLGYGTSYLNLHPYVHRQGGEGDMVVLQPYEYHPNTSELVRLLKKGHHNVKLTDKEWKTLYNWIDYNAPDKGYFNANVLTDLPYKGFDQIKRRKELTDKYANGAGVDWKKEIADYADYLKKQGPITPVMPEKAAPVKEKTLKVKGWPFGADRIKEMLAKEKETRKVVEIAPGVKVNFVRIPAGEFVMGSYRGEPDAYPTAKVKIDKAFWMAELETTNEQFNVVFPDHDSRFVDQQWKDHVVQGYPANKPEQPVIRVSYNDAMEFCRKLSEKTGLKITLPTEAQWEWACRAGSDQDFWYGDMHADFGKKDNLADKTTLLFAVYGVDPQPMAKTNPWYKYYTFLPKEESVDDGNLVQVGGKAYEANPFGLYSMHGNVAEWTRSDYVSYPYNEKTKETSEYKVARGGSYIDRPKYAASHTRKAYYPYQRVFNVGFRMIIED
;
A
#
# COMPACT_ATOMS: atom_id res chain seq x y z
N MET A 1 -39.55 12.59 -0.70
CA MET A 1 -40.34 12.59 -1.95
C MET A 1 -39.59 13.44 -2.98
N TRP A 2 -39.30 12.87 -4.14
CA TRP A 2 -38.53 13.57 -5.19
C TRP A 2 -39.51 14.10 -6.24
N GLY A 3 -39.59 15.42 -6.38
CA GLY A 3 -40.42 16.06 -7.34
C GLY A 3 -39.62 16.78 -8.44
N LEU A 4 -40.29 17.19 -9.50
CA LEU A 4 -39.70 18.00 -10.56
C LEU A 4 -40.08 19.47 -10.34
N TYR A 5 -39.09 20.33 -10.26
CA TYR A 5 -39.27 21.76 -10.02
C TYR A 5 -38.58 22.58 -11.09
N LEU A 6 -39.17 23.70 -11.43
CA LEU A 6 -38.55 24.74 -12.24
C LEU A 6 -38.04 25.83 -11.29
N VAL A 7 -36.76 26.16 -11.41
CA VAL A 7 -36.14 27.24 -10.64
C VAL A 7 -35.64 28.29 -11.66
N ASP A 8 -36.03 29.55 -11.45
CA ASP A 8 -35.53 30.65 -12.26
C ASP A 8 -34.29 31.32 -11.64
N VAL A 9 -33.73 32.31 -12.34
CA VAL A 9 -32.51 33.04 -11.89
C VAL A 9 -32.73 33.93 -10.66
N TYR A 10 -33.96 34.05 -10.17
CA TYR A 10 -34.38 34.83 -9.00
C TYR A 10 -34.79 33.92 -7.84
N ASP A 11 -34.43 32.62 -7.92
CA ASP A 11 -34.74 31.59 -6.92
C ASP A 11 -36.25 31.32 -6.72
N ASN A 12 -37.11 31.71 -7.70
CA ASN A 12 -38.49 31.28 -7.65
C ASN A 12 -38.60 29.81 -8.00
N VAL A 13 -39.29 29.05 -7.15
CA VAL A 13 -39.44 27.60 -7.28
C VAL A 13 -40.89 27.27 -7.64
N THR A 14 -41.11 26.67 -8.82
CA THR A 14 -42.40 26.19 -9.25
C THR A 14 -42.40 24.67 -9.30
N CYS A 15 -43.28 24.01 -8.56
CA CYS A 15 -43.48 22.58 -8.67
C CYS A 15 -44.17 22.23 -9.98
N LEU A 16 -43.49 21.46 -10.84
CA LEU A 16 -44.04 20.98 -12.10
C LEU A 16 -44.75 19.64 -11.94
N MET A 17 -44.20 18.74 -11.11
CA MET A 17 -44.78 17.43 -10.90
C MET A 17 -44.28 16.82 -9.55
N GLN A 18 -45.21 16.32 -8.78
CA GLN A 18 -44.93 15.60 -7.54
C GLN A 18 -46.09 14.66 -7.25
N ALA A 19 -45.82 13.40 -6.88
CA ALA A 19 -46.84 12.44 -6.47
C ALA A 19 -46.34 11.62 -5.28
N GLU A 20 -47.27 11.20 -4.41
CA GLU A 20 -46.97 10.39 -3.26
C GLU A 20 -46.57 8.99 -3.71
N GLY A 21 -45.43 8.50 -3.14
CA GLY A 21 -44.87 7.18 -3.48
C GLY A 21 -44.10 7.12 -4.78
N GLU A 22 -43.95 8.23 -5.50
CA GLU A 22 -43.19 8.33 -6.75
C GLU A 22 -42.01 9.28 -6.61
N GLY A 23 -40.97 9.05 -7.44
CA GLY A 23 -39.79 9.90 -7.58
C GLY A 23 -39.60 10.29 -9.05
N TYR A 24 -39.49 11.59 -9.32
CA TYR A 24 -39.23 12.14 -10.65
C TYR A 24 -37.78 12.60 -10.69
N ILE A 25 -36.95 11.98 -11.58
CA ILE A 25 -35.52 12.25 -11.72
C ILE A 25 -35.15 12.44 -13.20
N CYS A 26 -34.03 13.08 -13.47
CA CYS A 26 -33.46 13.26 -14.79
C CYS A 26 -34.44 13.87 -15.82
N PRO A 27 -35.02 15.06 -15.58
CA PRO A 27 -35.96 15.66 -16.52
C PRO A 27 -35.28 15.96 -17.86
N ILE A 28 -35.95 15.58 -18.96
CA ILE A 28 -35.47 15.86 -20.31
C ILE A 28 -36.38 16.88 -20.97
N LEU A 29 -35.82 18.03 -21.33
CA LEU A 29 -36.58 19.07 -22.07
C LEU A 29 -36.78 18.64 -23.52
N VAL A 30 -38.02 18.30 -23.86
CA VAL A 30 -38.40 17.97 -25.25
C VAL A 30 -38.60 19.26 -26.05
N ARG A 31 -37.63 19.59 -26.85
CA ARG A 31 -37.67 20.76 -27.76
C ARG A 31 -37.08 20.41 -29.12
N LYS A 32 -37.38 21.22 -30.10
CA LYS A 32 -36.78 21.11 -31.43
C LYS A 32 -35.31 21.41 -31.34
N THR A 33 -34.45 20.42 -31.63
CA THR A 33 -32.99 20.54 -31.65
C THR A 33 -32.48 20.24 -33.04
N LYS A 34 -31.24 20.67 -33.32
CA LYS A 34 -30.56 20.25 -34.55
C LYS A 34 -30.37 18.75 -34.50
N THR A 35 -30.74 18.04 -35.55
CA THR A 35 -30.51 16.60 -35.68
C THR A 35 -29.00 16.33 -35.57
N PRO A 36 -28.53 15.50 -34.61
CA PRO A 36 -27.13 15.14 -34.55
C PRO A 36 -26.71 14.36 -35.79
N PRO A 37 -25.43 14.41 -36.20
CA PRO A 37 -24.97 13.61 -37.32
C PRO A 37 -25.20 12.12 -37.05
N SER A 38 -25.61 11.39 -38.06
CA SER A 38 -25.72 9.92 -37.96
C SER A 38 -24.36 9.32 -37.87
N ILE A 39 -24.09 8.60 -36.81
CA ILE A 39 -22.86 7.82 -36.63
C ILE A 39 -23.18 6.36 -37.03
N PRO A 40 -22.39 5.74 -37.92
CA PRO A 40 -22.57 4.33 -38.26
C PRO A 40 -22.50 3.45 -36.99
N ASP A 41 -23.38 2.47 -36.94
CA ASP A 41 -23.32 1.46 -35.87
C ASP A 41 -21.99 0.66 -35.99
N ARG A 42 -21.19 0.70 -34.95
CA ARG A 42 -19.91 -0.02 -34.86
C ARG A 42 -20.01 -1.30 -34.06
N VAL A 43 -21.16 -1.54 -33.42
CA VAL A 43 -21.39 -2.73 -32.58
C VAL A 43 -21.70 -3.93 -33.48
N LYS A 44 -20.99 -5.01 -33.26
CA LYS A 44 -21.16 -6.27 -33.96
C LYS A 44 -21.74 -7.32 -33.01
N LEU A 45 -23.04 -7.32 -32.82
CA LEU A 45 -23.71 -8.12 -31.79
C LEU A 45 -23.36 -9.62 -31.78
N ASN A 46 -22.86 -10.17 -32.88
CA ASN A 46 -22.42 -11.55 -32.97
C ASN A 46 -21.00 -11.80 -32.39
N GLU A 47 -20.23 -10.75 -32.15
CA GLU A 47 -18.93 -10.87 -31.52
C GLU A 47 -19.06 -10.95 -30.00
N LYS A 48 -18.17 -11.70 -29.36
CA LYS A 48 -18.17 -11.89 -27.89
C LYS A 48 -17.11 -11.06 -27.19
N GLU A 49 -16.24 -10.42 -27.95
CA GLU A 49 -15.08 -9.68 -27.45
C GLU A 49 -15.10 -8.25 -27.95
N ALA A 50 -14.49 -7.38 -27.16
CA ALA A 50 -14.07 -6.04 -27.57
C ALA A 50 -12.56 -5.99 -27.67
N THR A 51 -12.03 -5.06 -28.46
CA THR A 51 -10.59 -4.77 -28.53
C THR A 51 -10.29 -3.56 -27.68
N PHE A 52 -9.26 -3.63 -26.84
CA PHE A 52 -8.76 -2.54 -26.04
C PHE A 52 -7.39 -2.14 -26.52
N PHE A 53 -7.19 -0.84 -26.70
CA PHE A 53 -5.94 -0.26 -27.14
C PHE A 53 -5.50 0.82 -26.16
N ILE A 54 -4.30 0.73 -25.63
CA ILE A 54 -3.65 1.73 -24.78
C ILE A 54 -2.44 2.25 -25.53
N GLN A 55 -2.39 3.57 -25.79
CA GLN A 55 -1.32 4.17 -26.56
C GLN A 55 0.03 4.13 -25.81
N ASP A 56 0.02 4.47 -24.52
CA ASP A 56 1.22 4.45 -23.68
C ASP A 56 0.81 4.37 -22.19
N ILE A 57 1.01 3.23 -21.55
CA ILE A 57 0.58 3.00 -20.16
C ILE A 57 1.21 3.98 -19.15
N TYR A 58 2.33 4.63 -19.52
CA TYR A 58 3.04 5.57 -18.64
C TYR A 58 2.51 7.01 -18.72
N GLU A 59 1.61 7.31 -19.65
CA GLU A 59 0.95 8.62 -19.72
C GLU A 59 -0.14 8.74 -18.65
N GLY A 60 -0.26 9.93 -18.07
CA GLY A 60 -1.25 10.23 -17.03
C GLY A 60 -0.71 10.08 -15.60
N GLU A 61 -1.58 10.42 -14.63
CA GLU A 61 -1.20 10.48 -13.21
C GLU A 61 -1.06 9.11 -12.55
N GLY A 62 -1.67 8.05 -13.12
CA GLY A 62 -1.73 6.74 -12.48
C GLY A 62 -0.38 6.03 -12.33
N LEU A 63 0.57 6.31 -13.22
CA LEU A 63 1.93 5.76 -13.17
C LEU A 63 3.02 6.84 -13.09
N LYS A 64 2.66 8.02 -12.64
CA LYS A 64 3.59 9.16 -12.51
C LYS A 64 4.80 8.82 -11.64
N GLY A 65 5.99 9.05 -12.19
CA GLY A 65 7.26 8.77 -11.50
C GLY A 65 7.77 7.34 -11.62
N ILE A 66 7.02 6.44 -12.27
CA ILE A 66 7.46 5.06 -12.53
C ILE A 66 8.40 5.05 -13.76
N PRO A 67 9.61 4.49 -13.65
CA PRO A 67 10.53 4.36 -14.78
C PRO A 67 9.92 3.54 -15.93
N ARG A 68 10.12 4.00 -17.17
CA ARG A 68 9.69 3.23 -18.35
C ARG A 68 10.37 1.87 -18.37
N GLY A 69 9.63 0.86 -18.81
CA GLY A 69 10.08 -0.54 -18.78
C GLY A 69 9.82 -1.27 -17.46
N THR A 70 9.29 -0.61 -16.43
CA THR A 70 8.89 -1.27 -15.16
C THR A 70 7.66 -2.14 -15.37
N VAL A 71 6.64 -1.67 -16.10
CA VAL A 71 5.44 -2.44 -16.44
C VAL A 71 5.80 -3.50 -17.49
N LYS A 72 5.52 -4.77 -17.18
CA LYS A 72 5.80 -5.91 -18.08
C LYS A 72 4.53 -6.51 -18.67
N SER A 73 3.43 -6.44 -17.94
CA SER A 73 2.14 -6.97 -18.38
C SER A 73 0.99 -6.24 -17.68
N LEU A 74 -0.21 -6.45 -18.18
CA LEU A 74 -1.45 -6.02 -17.55
C LEU A 74 -2.22 -7.24 -17.07
N ARG A 75 -2.72 -7.21 -15.83
CA ARG A 75 -3.69 -8.17 -15.30
C ARG A 75 -5.09 -7.62 -15.45
N LEU A 76 -5.99 -8.43 -15.96
CA LEU A 76 -7.38 -8.06 -16.15
C LEU A 76 -8.29 -8.81 -15.19
N HIS A 77 -9.21 -8.08 -14.58
CA HIS A 77 -10.30 -8.63 -13.78
C HIS A 77 -11.64 -8.22 -14.37
N ALA A 78 -12.63 -9.08 -14.25
CA ALA A 78 -14.02 -8.69 -14.36
C ALA A 78 -14.61 -8.47 -12.97
N TYR A 79 -15.52 -7.50 -12.86
CA TYR A 79 -16.32 -7.32 -11.66
C TYR A 79 -17.58 -8.17 -11.70
N GLU A 80 -17.87 -8.80 -10.56
CA GLU A 80 -19.13 -9.49 -10.39
C GLU A 80 -20.25 -8.54 -9.99
N TYR A 81 -21.45 -8.83 -10.46
CA TYR A 81 -22.62 -8.03 -10.17
C TYR A 81 -23.04 -8.18 -8.70
N ALA A 82 -23.21 -7.04 -8.03
CA ALA A 82 -23.73 -6.98 -6.67
C ALA A 82 -25.27 -6.98 -6.69
N TYR A 83 -25.88 -8.03 -6.15
CA TYR A 83 -27.33 -8.11 -6.03
C TYR A 83 -27.83 -7.26 -4.86
N VAL A 84 -29.02 -6.64 -5.00
CA VAL A 84 -29.67 -5.92 -3.91
C VAL A 84 -29.87 -6.83 -2.71
N LYS A 85 -29.65 -6.32 -1.48
CA LYS A 85 -29.64 -7.07 -0.20
C LYS A 85 -28.45 -8.02 0.02
N THR A 86 -27.45 -8.05 -0.82
CA THR A 86 -26.19 -8.71 -0.45
C THR A 86 -25.42 -7.95 0.65
N ARG A 87 -26.15 -7.24 1.49
CA ARG A 87 -25.74 -6.23 2.44
C ARG A 87 -24.89 -5.13 1.82
N SER A 88 -25.64 -4.24 1.23
CA SER A 88 -25.31 -2.86 0.92
C SER A 88 -23.89 -2.60 0.50
N ASP A 89 -23.45 -1.66 0.86
CA ASP A 89 -22.32 -0.82 0.72
C ASP A 89 -21.00 -1.59 0.81
N HIS A 90 -20.97 -2.76 1.48
CA HIS A 90 -19.78 -3.59 1.63
C HIS A 90 -20.16 -5.05 1.46
N ASN A 91 -19.79 -5.63 0.36
CA ASN A 91 -20.16 -6.99 -0.03
C ASN A 91 -19.58 -8.12 0.85
N TRP A 92 -19.11 -7.82 2.04
CA TRP A 92 -18.63 -8.76 3.06
C TRP A 92 -17.74 -9.90 2.54
N HIS A 93 -17.12 -9.71 1.37
CA HIS A 93 -16.20 -10.68 0.80
C HIS A 93 -14.81 -10.63 1.45
N GLY A 94 -14.56 -9.64 2.30
CA GLY A 94 -13.39 -9.51 3.14
C GLY A 94 -13.54 -8.33 4.11
N ILE A 95 -12.73 -8.28 5.12
CA ILE A 95 -12.66 -7.14 6.02
C ILE A 95 -11.98 -6.00 5.28
N GLN A 96 -12.67 -4.90 5.05
CA GLN A 96 -12.19 -3.74 4.30
C GLN A 96 -11.66 -4.06 2.90
N SER A 97 -12.13 -5.12 2.26
CA SER A 97 -11.62 -5.55 0.96
C SER A 97 -12.13 -4.74 -0.23
N GLY A 98 -12.89 -3.69 0.01
CA GLY A 98 -13.58 -2.95 -1.05
C GLY A 98 -14.94 -3.56 -1.39
N TRP A 99 -15.57 -3.06 -2.46
CA TRP A 99 -16.96 -3.33 -2.77
C TRP A 99 -17.15 -4.47 -3.77
N ASP A 100 -16.09 -4.78 -4.52
CA ASP A 100 -16.20 -5.57 -5.72
C ASP A 100 -15.54 -6.92 -5.59
N ILE A 101 -16.30 -7.94 -5.95
CA ILE A 101 -15.75 -9.27 -6.20
C ILE A 101 -15.02 -9.23 -7.53
N LYS A 102 -13.74 -9.52 -7.52
CA LYS A 102 -12.86 -9.53 -8.69
C LYS A 102 -12.67 -10.95 -9.20
N ARG A 103 -13.01 -11.17 -10.46
CA ARG A 103 -12.80 -12.40 -11.17
C ARG A 103 -11.57 -12.27 -12.07
N MET A 104 -10.60 -13.16 -11.91
CA MET A 104 -9.38 -13.17 -12.71
C MET A 104 -9.67 -13.61 -14.13
N LEU A 105 -9.41 -12.74 -15.12
CA LEU A 105 -9.55 -13.08 -16.55
C LEU A 105 -8.24 -13.58 -17.15
N GLY A 106 -7.13 -12.97 -16.79
CA GLY A 106 -5.81 -13.30 -17.34
C GLY A 106 -4.87 -12.10 -17.41
N THR A 107 -3.79 -12.28 -18.16
CA THR A 107 -2.78 -11.24 -18.38
C THR A 107 -2.49 -11.04 -19.86
N VAL A 108 -2.00 -9.85 -20.21
CA VAL A 108 -1.50 -9.50 -21.55
C VAL A 108 -0.14 -8.79 -21.44
N PRO A 109 0.77 -8.97 -22.40
CA PRO A 109 2.06 -8.28 -22.38
C PRO A 109 1.90 -6.79 -22.68
N VAL A 110 2.84 -5.98 -22.17
CA VAL A 110 3.04 -4.57 -22.52
C VAL A 110 4.24 -4.47 -23.44
N GLU A 111 4.15 -3.70 -24.51
CA GLU A 111 5.24 -3.47 -25.45
C GLU A 111 6.33 -2.57 -24.84
N GLU A 112 7.53 -2.59 -25.41
CA GLU A 112 8.67 -1.80 -24.91
C GLU A 112 8.41 -0.29 -24.87
N ASP A 113 7.58 0.20 -25.81
CA ASP A 113 7.17 1.60 -25.86
C ASP A 113 6.00 1.94 -24.92
N GLY A 114 5.53 0.97 -24.12
CA GLY A 114 4.42 1.12 -23.18
C GLY A 114 3.04 0.94 -23.81
N SER A 115 2.96 0.68 -25.12
CA SER A 115 1.69 0.46 -25.80
C SER A 115 1.16 -0.96 -25.59
N VAL A 116 -0.17 -1.12 -25.69
CA VAL A 116 -0.84 -2.42 -25.51
C VAL A 116 -2.05 -2.51 -26.42
N ILE A 117 -2.28 -3.68 -27.02
CA ILE A 117 -3.52 -4.01 -27.71
C ILE A 117 -3.94 -5.43 -27.35
N PHE A 118 -5.20 -5.60 -26.92
CA PHE A 118 -5.69 -6.91 -26.49
C PHE A 118 -7.19 -7.06 -26.70
N LYS A 119 -7.66 -8.30 -26.64
CA LYS A 119 -9.08 -8.64 -26.61
C LYS A 119 -9.52 -9.01 -25.19
N ALA A 120 -10.74 -8.59 -24.85
CA ALA A 120 -11.39 -8.99 -23.59
C ALA A 120 -12.90 -9.19 -23.82
N PRO A 121 -13.61 -9.89 -22.91
CA PRO A 121 -15.04 -10.13 -23.04
C PRO A 121 -15.82 -8.83 -23.18
N ALA A 122 -16.69 -8.76 -24.19
CA ALA A 122 -17.58 -7.63 -24.39
C ALA A 122 -18.66 -7.58 -23.30
N ASN A 123 -19.27 -6.41 -23.12
CA ASN A 123 -20.33 -6.16 -22.13
C ASN A 123 -19.95 -6.56 -20.69
N THR A 124 -18.66 -6.58 -20.40
CA THR A 124 -18.10 -6.98 -19.11
C THR A 124 -17.34 -5.80 -18.54
N PRO A 125 -17.66 -5.32 -17.32
CA PRO A 125 -16.87 -4.30 -16.66
C PRO A 125 -15.52 -4.90 -16.26
N ILE A 126 -14.43 -4.38 -16.80
CA ILE A 126 -13.08 -4.85 -16.54
C ILE A 126 -12.24 -3.79 -15.84
N SER A 127 -11.40 -4.22 -14.93
CA SER A 127 -10.36 -3.42 -14.28
C SER A 127 -8.99 -3.92 -14.71
N ILE A 128 -8.03 -3.00 -14.81
CA ILE A 128 -6.70 -3.25 -15.33
C ILE A 128 -5.68 -2.94 -14.24
N GLN A 129 -4.76 -3.87 -13.99
CA GLN A 129 -3.63 -3.68 -13.09
C GLN A 129 -2.32 -3.80 -13.88
N PRO A 130 -1.51 -2.71 -13.99
CA PRO A 130 -0.14 -2.81 -14.49
C PRO A 130 0.73 -3.63 -13.53
N LEU A 131 1.45 -4.61 -14.06
CA LEU A 131 2.30 -5.52 -13.30
C LEU A 131 3.77 -5.28 -13.60
N ASP A 132 4.62 -5.40 -12.57
CA ASP A 132 6.07 -5.40 -12.70
C ASP A 132 6.63 -6.76 -13.16
N LYS A 133 7.96 -6.90 -13.13
CA LYS A 133 8.68 -8.13 -13.51
C LYS A 133 8.35 -9.35 -12.64
N ASP A 134 7.92 -9.13 -11.42
CA ASP A 134 7.57 -10.18 -10.45
C ASP A 134 6.07 -10.51 -10.49
N GLY A 135 5.31 -9.85 -11.37
CA GLY A 135 3.87 -10.03 -11.54
C GLY A 135 3.05 -9.37 -10.43
N VAL A 136 3.61 -8.37 -9.76
CA VAL A 136 2.99 -7.60 -8.70
C VAL A 136 2.38 -6.32 -9.25
N ALA A 137 1.21 -5.93 -8.75
CA ALA A 137 0.54 -4.73 -9.20
C ALA A 137 1.28 -3.45 -8.76
N ILE A 138 1.56 -2.59 -9.74
CA ILE A 138 2.14 -1.26 -9.53
C ILE A 138 1.06 -0.27 -9.15
N GLN A 139 -0.13 -0.42 -9.74
CA GLN A 139 -1.26 0.48 -9.56
C GLN A 139 -2.57 -0.31 -9.59
N TRP A 140 -3.59 0.22 -8.91
CA TRP A 140 -4.94 -0.34 -8.89
C TRP A 140 -5.93 0.58 -9.61
N MET A 141 -6.58 0.04 -10.65
CA MET A 141 -7.76 0.66 -11.21
C MET A 141 -8.96 0.30 -10.32
N ARG A 142 -9.54 1.30 -9.63
CA ARG A 142 -10.69 1.12 -8.72
C ARG A 142 -12.03 1.35 -9.40
N SER A 143 -12.00 1.77 -10.65
CA SER A 143 -13.15 1.84 -11.54
C SER A 143 -13.06 0.74 -12.59
N TRP A 144 -13.88 0.84 -13.62
CA TRP A 144 -13.91 -0.13 -14.71
C TRP A 144 -14.10 0.54 -16.06
N VAL A 145 -13.75 -0.18 -17.09
CA VAL A 145 -14.04 0.12 -18.49
C VAL A 145 -14.83 -1.04 -19.09
N THR A 146 -15.76 -0.73 -20.00
CA THR A 146 -16.56 -1.74 -20.70
C THR A 146 -16.51 -1.49 -22.19
N GLY A 147 -16.22 -2.53 -22.98
CA GLY A 147 -16.32 -2.50 -24.44
C GLY A 147 -17.57 -3.24 -24.92
N GLN A 148 -18.20 -2.75 -25.97
CA GLN A 148 -19.30 -3.41 -26.63
C GLN A 148 -18.80 -4.49 -27.62
N PRO A 149 -19.64 -5.44 -28.05
CA PRO A 149 -19.27 -6.48 -29.02
C PRO A 149 -18.62 -5.89 -30.28
N GLY A 150 -17.39 -6.27 -30.59
CA GLY A 150 -16.65 -5.82 -31.74
C GLY A 150 -16.15 -4.37 -31.69
N GLU A 151 -16.37 -3.68 -30.58
CA GLU A 151 -15.89 -2.30 -30.38
C GLU A 151 -14.37 -2.26 -30.17
N VAL A 152 -13.75 -1.14 -30.57
CA VAL A 152 -12.39 -0.78 -30.22
C VAL A 152 -12.42 0.36 -29.21
N VAL A 153 -12.06 0.06 -27.96
CA VAL A 153 -11.93 1.02 -26.87
C VAL A 153 -10.49 1.49 -26.80
N SER A 154 -10.28 2.81 -26.82
CA SER A 154 -8.94 3.39 -26.81
C SER A 154 -8.72 4.24 -25.56
N CYS A 155 -7.55 4.07 -24.93
CA CYS A 155 -7.06 4.89 -23.85
C CYS A 155 -5.72 5.53 -24.25
N ILE A 156 -5.44 6.74 -23.77
CA ILE A 156 -4.11 7.36 -23.96
C ILE A 156 -3.12 6.67 -23.05
N GLY A 157 -3.46 6.52 -21.76
CA GLY A 157 -2.59 5.93 -20.76
C GLY A 157 -3.31 5.53 -19.48
N CYS A 158 -2.58 5.55 -18.35
CA CYS A 158 -3.11 5.22 -17.04
C CYS A 158 -3.60 6.50 -16.33
N HIS A 159 -4.92 6.70 -16.26
CA HIS A 159 -5.58 7.86 -15.68
C HIS A 159 -5.17 9.18 -16.36
N GLU A 160 -5.38 9.23 -17.68
CA GLU A 160 -5.18 10.45 -18.48
C GLU A 160 -6.19 11.54 -18.11
N ASP A 161 -5.81 12.81 -18.35
CA ASP A 161 -6.68 13.96 -18.17
C ASP A 161 -7.75 13.98 -19.28
N GLN A 162 -9.03 14.05 -18.90
CA GLN A 162 -10.18 14.12 -19.82
C GLN A 162 -10.18 15.37 -20.71
N ASN A 163 -9.44 16.40 -20.34
CA ASN A 163 -9.32 17.65 -21.12
C ASN A 163 -8.13 17.64 -22.10
N GLN A 164 -7.36 16.55 -22.15
CA GLN A 164 -6.25 16.40 -23.07
C GLN A 164 -6.66 15.62 -24.32
N ILE A 165 -6.19 16.08 -25.45
CA ILE A 165 -6.36 15.36 -26.73
C ILE A 165 -5.14 14.48 -26.93
N ALA A 166 -5.39 13.19 -27.24
CA ALA A 166 -4.33 12.25 -27.61
C ALA A 166 -3.57 12.80 -28.82
N ILE A 167 -2.26 12.95 -28.67
CA ILE A 167 -1.38 13.18 -29.83
C ILE A 167 -1.18 11.83 -30.51
N PRO A 168 -1.63 11.65 -31.76
CA PRO A 168 -1.48 10.39 -32.48
C PRO A 168 0.00 10.03 -32.59
N LYS A 169 0.38 8.87 -32.06
CA LYS A 169 1.73 8.31 -32.17
C LYS A 169 1.63 6.96 -32.88
N ARG A 170 2.59 6.67 -33.75
CA ARG A 170 2.74 5.32 -34.28
C ARG A 170 3.46 4.48 -33.24
N VAL A 171 2.75 3.59 -32.59
CA VAL A 171 3.24 2.74 -31.50
C VAL A 171 3.27 1.28 -31.91
N ILE A 172 4.06 0.45 -31.21
CA ILE A 172 4.27 -0.96 -31.54
C ILE A 172 2.95 -1.72 -31.56
N ALA A 173 2.11 -1.54 -30.55
CA ALA A 173 0.84 -2.22 -30.46
C ALA A 173 -0.13 -1.91 -31.62
N SER A 174 -0.07 -0.69 -32.20
CA SER A 174 -0.91 -0.32 -33.33
C SER A 174 -0.58 -1.08 -34.62
N GLN A 175 0.54 -1.80 -34.66
CA GLN A 175 1.03 -2.54 -35.80
C GLN A 175 0.91 -4.06 -35.63
N LYS A 176 0.32 -4.49 -34.51
CA LYS A 176 0.16 -5.91 -34.15
C LYS A 176 -1.32 -6.31 -34.08
N ALA A 177 -1.57 -7.59 -34.25
CA ALA A 177 -2.88 -8.14 -33.91
C ALA A 177 -3.11 -8.07 -32.38
N PRO A 178 -4.36 -7.86 -31.93
CA PRO A 178 -4.67 -7.85 -30.53
C PRO A 178 -4.27 -9.15 -29.82
N SER A 179 -3.58 -9.05 -28.69
CA SER A 179 -3.17 -10.19 -27.88
C SER A 179 -4.39 -10.86 -27.25
N ALA A 180 -4.40 -12.20 -27.25
CA ALA A 180 -5.33 -12.97 -26.44
C ALA A 180 -4.88 -12.97 -24.96
N LEU A 181 -5.82 -13.18 -24.05
CA LEU A 181 -5.52 -13.31 -22.62
C LEU A 181 -4.75 -14.60 -22.34
N THR A 182 -3.65 -14.50 -21.63
CA THR A 182 -3.03 -15.64 -20.97
C THR A 182 -3.83 -15.94 -19.71
N LEU A 183 -4.57 -17.05 -19.73
CA LEU A 183 -5.45 -17.42 -18.63
C LEU A 183 -4.68 -17.73 -17.34
N PRO A 184 -5.27 -17.50 -16.16
CA PRO A 184 -4.69 -17.94 -14.92
C PRO A 184 -4.65 -19.47 -14.83
N GLU A 185 -3.68 -20.01 -14.14
CA GLU A 185 -3.57 -21.44 -13.91
C GLU A 185 -4.84 -21.96 -13.20
N GLY A 186 -5.44 -23.02 -13.71
CA GLY A 186 -6.72 -23.55 -13.23
C GLY A 186 -7.96 -22.81 -13.77
N GLY A 187 -7.79 -21.91 -14.73
CA GLY A 187 -8.89 -21.20 -15.41
C GLY A 187 -9.32 -19.90 -14.75
N THR A 188 -10.26 -19.22 -15.40
CA THR A 188 -10.86 -17.97 -14.90
C THR A 188 -11.70 -18.25 -13.66
N ARG A 189 -11.60 -17.37 -12.65
CA ARG A 189 -12.35 -17.49 -11.39
C ARG A 189 -12.23 -16.25 -10.53
N SER A 190 -13.15 -16.12 -9.59
CA SER A 190 -13.02 -15.17 -8.49
C SER A 190 -12.03 -15.68 -7.45
N PHE A 191 -11.23 -14.77 -6.89
CA PHE A 191 -10.23 -15.12 -5.89
C PHE A 191 -10.89 -15.43 -4.54
N THR A 192 -10.58 -16.59 -3.96
CA THR A 192 -11.07 -17.00 -2.64
C THR A 192 -9.90 -17.36 -1.73
N PHE A 193 -9.91 -16.87 -0.50
CA PHE A 193 -8.87 -17.17 0.48
C PHE A 193 -8.74 -18.68 0.75
N ASP A 194 -9.86 -19.34 0.94
CA ASP A 194 -9.88 -20.79 1.25
C ASP A 194 -9.24 -21.67 0.16
N LEU A 195 -9.35 -21.28 -1.12
CA LEU A 195 -8.81 -22.06 -2.23
C LEU A 195 -7.43 -21.60 -2.71
N GLU A 196 -7.08 -20.34 -2.47
CA GLU A 196 -5.85 -19.77 -2.99
C GLU A 196 -4.77 -19.62 -1.90
N VAL A 197 -5.12 -19.00 -0.76
CA VAL A 197 -4.15 -18.69 0.31
C VAL A 197 -4.07 -19.80 1.34
N GLN A 198 -5.20 -20.40 1.74
CA GLN A 198 -5.22 -21.46 2.73
C GLN A 198 -4.29 -22.65 2.39
N PRO A 199 -4.21 -23.13 1.14
CA PRO A 199 -3.24 -24.16 0.76
C PRO A 199 -1.78 -23.82 1.06
N ILE A 200 -1.42 -22.54 0.93
CA ILE A 200 -0.06 -22.06 1.28
C ILE A 200 0.15 -22.17 2.80
N LEU A 201 -0.85 -21.72 3.57
CA LEU A 201 -0.80 -21.79 5.03
C LEU A 201 -0.72 -23.25 5.51
N ASP A 202 -1.53 -24.12 4.92
CA ASP A 202 -1.58 -25.55 5.26
C ASP A 202 -0.24 -26.25 4.97
N ARG A 203 0.46 -25.85 3.91
CA ARG A 203 1.78 -26.39 3.60
C ARG A 203 2.89 -25.79 4.47
N ALA A 204 2.95 -24.47 4.56
CA ALA A 204 4.14 -23.75 5.00
C ALA A 204 4.05 -23.16 6.41
N CYS A 205 2.84 -23.06 7.01
CA CYS A 205 2.66 -22.29 8.24
C CYS A 205 2.08 -23.08 9.41
N ILE A 206 1.10 -23.98 9.15
CA ILE A 206 0.36 -24.66 10.24
C ILE A 206 1.22 -25.61 11.07
N ALA A 207 2.39 -26.02 10.60
CA ALA A 207 3.31 -26.81 11.41
C ALA A 207 3.72 -26.08 12.73
N CYS A 208 3.74 -24.74 12.70
CA CYS A 208 3.99 -23.89 13.87
C CYS A 208 2.76 -23.09 14.31
N HIS A 209 1.91 -22.68 13.36
CA HIS A 209 0.71 -21.88 13.57
C HIS A 209 -0.56 -22.75 13.67
N ASN A 210 -0.56 -23.66 14.64
CA ASN A 210 -1.62 -24.65 14.87
C ASN A 210 -2.53 -24.33 16.06
N GLY A 211 -2.42 -23.12 16.62
CA GLY A 211 -3.19 -22.72 17.81
C GLY A 211 -2.70 -23.33 19.11
N GLU A 212 -1.58 -24.04 19.11
CA GLU A 212 -0.91 -24.55 20.30
C GLU A 212 0.27 -23.63 20.64
N GLY A 213 0.42 -23.27 21.90
CA GLY A 213 1.50 -22.36 22.33
C GLY A 213 1.21 -20.88 22.09
N LYS A 214 2.25 -20.10 21.72
CA LYS A 214 2.18 -18.64 21.57
C LYS A 214 1.80 -18.18 20.16
N ALA A 215 1.93 -19.04 19.15
CA ALA A 215 1.61 -18.69 17.77
C ALA A 215 0.10 -18.73 17.55
N PHE A 216 -0.42 -17.76 16.81
CA PHE A 216 -1.84 -17.73 16.45
C PHE A 216 -2.18 -18.82 15.41
N ASP A 217 -3.43 -19.25 15.42
CA ASP A 217 -3.90 -20.36 14.59
C ASP A 217 -4.10 -19.93 13.12
N LEU A 218 -3.46 -20.63 12.18
CA LEU A 218 -3.61 -20.45 10.74
C LEU A 218 -4.28 -21.64 10.04
N ARG A 219 -4.82 -22.60 10.79
CA ARG A 219 -5.58 -23.73 10.20
C ARG A 219 -6.90 -23.25 9.63
N GLY A 220 -7.25 -23.83 8.49
CA GLY A 220 -8.53 -23.59 7.82
C GLY A 220 -9.72 -24.30 8.50
N GLY A 221 -10.91 -24.12 7.93
CA GLY A 221 -12.12 -24.85 8.27
C GLY A 221 -12.98 -24.25 9.37
N LYS A 222 -12.43 -23.60 10.38
CA LYS A 222 -13.21 -22.94 11.44
C LYS A 222 -13.62 -21.53 11.01
N LYS A 223 -14.92 -21.27 10.98
CA LYS A 223 -15.49 -19.97 10.61
C LYS A 223 -16.22 -19.33 11.80
N ASP A 224 -16.17 -18.01 11.84
CA ASP A 224 -16.93 -17.25 12.84
C ASP A 224 -18.40 -17.06 12.40
N LYS A 225 -19.17 -16.34 13.22
CA LYS A 225 -20.60 -16.09 12.95
C LYS A 225 -20.88 -15.24 11.69
N LEU A 226 -19.87 -14.54 11.16
CA LEU A 226 -19.96 -13.79 9.90
C LEU A 226 -19.43 -14.60 8.71
N GLY A 227 -18.95 -15.81 8.97
CA GLY A 227 -18.41 -16.72 7.97
C GLY A 227 -16.96 -16.45 7.59
N TYR A 228 -16.22 -15.64 8.35
CA TYR A 228 -14.78 -15.46 8.16
C TYR A 228 -13.99 -16.61 8.77
N GLY A 229 -12.99 -17.11 8.04
CA GLY A 229 -12.08 -18.13 8.52
C GLY A 229 -11.17 -17.63 9.64
N THR A 230 -10.84 -18.48 10.64
CA THR A 230 -9.90 -18.13 11.71
C THR A 230 -8.53 -17.71 11.16
N SER A 231 -8.02 -18.45 10.19
CA SER A 231 -6.75 -18.15 9.51
C SER A 231 -6.76 -16.80 8.82
N TYR A 232 -7.85 -16.46 8.12
CA TYR A 232 -8.03 -15.16 7.49
C TYR A 232 -8.03 -14.04 8.53
N LEU A 233 -8.84 -14.18 9.62
CA LEU A 233 -8.92 -13.19 10.70
C LEU A 233 -7.57 -12.94 11.38
N ASN A 234 -6.75 -13.98 11.50
CA ASN A 234 -5.44 -13.88 12.13
C ASN A 234 -4.35 -13.35 11.19
N LEU A 235 -4.50 -13.52 9.88
CA LEU A 235 -3.47 -13.15 8.91
C LEU A 235 -3.65 -11.75 8.32
N HIS A 236 -4.90 -11.35 8.01
CA HIS A 236 -5.17 -10.11 7.30
C HIS A 236 -4.66 -8.82 7.98
N PRO A 237 -4.49 -8.75 9.34
CA PRO A 237 -3.94 -7.57 10.00
C PRO A 237 -2.49 -7.23 9.59
N TYR A 238 -1.77 -8.21 9.08
CA TYR A 238 -0.38 -8.07 8.66
C TYR A 238 -0.24 -7.63 7.19
N VAL A 239 -1.36 -7.29 6.55
CA VAL A 239 -1.40 -6.80 5.16
C VAL A 239 -1.76 -5.33 5.14
N HIS A 240 -0.89 -4.50 4.58
CA HIS A 240 -1.20 -3.11 4.30
C HIS A 240 -2.13 -3.04 3.08
N ARG A 241 -3.28 -2.43 3.25
CA ARG A 241 -4.35 -2.39 2.23
C ARG A 241 -5.26 -1.20 2.44
N GLN A 242 -5.97 -0.84 1.38
CA GLN A 242 -6.95 0.23 1.41
C GLN A 242 -8.17 -0.18 2.25
N GLY A 243 -8.72 0.77 3.01
CA GLY A 243 -9.99 0.59 3.69
C GLY A 243 -11.18 0.54 2.71
N GLY A 244 -12.36 0.12 3.22
CA GLY A 244 -13.57 -0.04 2.40
C GLY A 244 -14.02 1.24 1.72
N GLU A 245 -13.89 2.37 2.38
CA GLU A 245 -14.26 3.70 1.88
C GLU A 245 -13.08 4.47 1.26
N GLY A 246 -11.96 3.93 1.12
CA GLY A 246 -10.71 4.47 0.59
C GLY A 246 -10.68 5.90 0.07
N ASP A 247 -9.52 6.37 -0.23
CA ASP A 247 -9.32 7.72 -0.75
C ASP A 247 -9.98 7.91 -2.13
N MET A 248 -10.63 9.03 -2.36
CA MET A 248 -11.28 9.35 -3.65
C MET A 248 -10.30 9.89 -4.69
N VAL A 249 -9.03 10.06 -4.33
CA VAL A 249 -7.98 10.53 -5.22
C VAL A 249 -7.26 9.38 -5.92
N VAL A 250 -6.50 9.69 -6.97
CA VAL A 250 -5.61 8.72 -7.62
C VAL A 250 -4.58 8.25 -6.63
N LEU A 251 -4.48 6.92 -6.43
CA LEU A 251 -3.46 6.32 -5.57
C LEU A 251 -2.06 6.60 -6.11
N GLN A 252 -1.08 6.68 -5.21
CA GLN A 252 0.32 6.67 -5.64
C GLN A 252 0.69 5.27 -6.14
N PRO A 253 1.47 5.16 -7.22
CA PRO A 253 2.02 3.87 -7.63
C PRO A 253 2.77 3.21 -6.47
N TYR A 254 2.61 1.91 -6.31
CA TYR A 254 3.19 1.11 -5.24
C TYR A 254 2.69 1.45 -3.81
N GLU A 255 1.65 2.26 -3.62
CA GLU A 255 1.17 2.63 -2.27
C GLU A 255 0.78 1.39 -1.45
N TYR A 256 0.02 0.48 -2.04
CA TYR A 256 -0.39 -0.79 -1.42
C TYR A 256 0.41 -1.99 -1.94
N HIS A 257 1.64 -1.75 -2.41
CA HIS A 257 2.50 -2.82 -2.88
C HIS A 257 2.81 -3.83 -1.76
N PRO A 258 2.91 -5.15 -2.06
CA PRO A 258 3.18 -6.18 -1.06
C PRO A 258 4.39 -5.90 -0.15
N ASN A 259 5.44 -5.21 -0.62
CA ASN A 259 6.60 -4.86 0.21
C ASN A 259 6.27 -3.87 1.34
N THR A 260 5.13 -3.18 1.31
CA THR A 260 4.66 -2.34 2.42
C THR A 260 3.95 -3.15 3.51
N SER A 261 3.60 -4.41 3.24
CA SER A 261 2.93 -5.31 4.18
C SER A 261 3.92 -5.99 5.12
N GLU A 262 3.58 -6.04 6.42
CA GLU A 262 4.40 -6.71 7.42
C GLU A 262 4.61 -8.20 7.08
N LEU A 263 3.57 -8.89 6.64
CA LEU A 263 3.61 -10.29 6.24
C LEU A 263 4.72 -10.57 5.21
N VAL A 264 4.76 -9.78 4.14
CA VAL A 264 5.74 -9.98 3.07
C VAL A 264 7.16 -9.65 3.54
N ARG A 265 7.33 -8.54 4.27
CA ARG A 265 8.63 -8.18 4.84
C ARG A 265 9.17 -9.26 5.77
N LEU A 266 8.34 -9.78 6.67
CA LEU A 266 8.69 -10.85 7.60
C LEU A 266 9.14 -12.13 6.87
N LEU A 267 8.37 -12.56 5.88
CA LEU A 267 8.68 -13.79 5.12
C LEU A 267 9.93 -13.62 4.25
N LYS A 268 10.11 -12.46 3.60
CA LYS A 268 11.31 -12.15 2.79
C LYS A 268 12.59 -12.10 3.63
N LYS A 269 12.52 -11.65 4.87
CA LYS A 269 13.63 -11.64 5.82
C LYS A 269 13.94 -13.00 6.45
N GLY A 270 13.14 -14.02 6.17
CA GLY A 270 13.43 -15.41 6.57
C GLY A 270 12.78 -15.84 7.88
N HIS A 271 11.52 -15.51 8.10
CA HIS A 271 10.71 -15.96 9.24
C HIS A 271 10.86 -17.46 9.50
N HIS A 272 11.55 -17.83 10.59
CA HIS A 272 11.83 -19.22 10.99
C HIS A 272 12.27 -20.15 9.84
N ASN A 273 12.95 -19.60 8.83
CA ASN A 273 13.43 -20.33 7.65
C ASN A 273 12.31 -20.94 6.75
N VAL A 274 11.09 -20.42 6.84
CA VAL A 274 10.00 -20.80 5.95
C VAL A 274 10.37 -20.47 4.50
N LYS A 275 10.15 -21.42 3.60
CA LYS A 275 10.40 -21.25 2.17
C LYS A 275 9.08 -21.36 1.39
N LEU A 276 8.78 -20.36 0.61
CA LEU A 276 7.67 -20.35 -0.33
C LEU A 276 8.19 -20.54 -1.75
N THR A 277 7.44 -21.27 -2.55
CA THR A 277 7.69 -21.40 -3.99
C THR A 277 7.32 -20.12 -4.72
N ASP A 278 7.79 -19.93 -5.96
CA ASP A 278 7.43 -18.77 -6.78
C ASP A 278 5.92 -18.67 -7.02
N LYS A 279 5.24 -19.81 -7.16
CA LYS A 279 3.78 -19.88 -7.31
C LYS A 279 3.08 -19.36 -6.04
N GLU A 280 3.54 -19.77 -4.88
CA GLU A 280 2.98 -19.32 -3.59
C GLU A 280 3.22 -17.84 -3.35
N TRP A 281 4.39 -17.34 -3.70
CA TRP A 281 4.67 -15.90 -3.67
C TRP A 281 3.71 -15.13 -4.57
N LYS A 282 3.53 -15.56 -5.82
CA LYS A 282 2.59 -14.92 -6.76
C LYS A 282 1.17 -14.95 -6.22
N THR A 283 0.75 -16.05 -5.59
CA THR A 283 -0.60 -16.15 -5.00
C THR A 283 -0.78 -15.18 -3.82
N LEU A 284 0.21 -15.07 -2.93
CA LEU A 284 0.16 -14.07 -1.85
C LEU A 284 0.14 -12.64 -2.38
N TYR A 285 0.93 -12.33 -3.42
CA TYR A 285 0.91 -11.03 -4.05
C TYR A 285 -0.46 -10.74 -4.68
N ASN A 286 -1.04 -11.70 -5.40
CA ASN A 286 -2.39 -11.56 -5.94
C ASN A 286 -3.42 -11.28 -4.86
N TRP A 287 -3.35 -11.98 -3.72
CA TRP A 287 -4.25 -11.75 -2.59
C TRP A 287 -4.16 -10.31 -2.09
N ILE A 288 -2.96 -9.78 -1.94
CA ILE A 288 -2.72 -8.38 -1.51
C ILE A 288 -3.20 -7.41 -2.59
N ASP A 289 -2.86 -7.65 -3.87
CA ASP A 289 -3.26 -6.84 -5.02
C ASP A 289 -4.78 -6.76 -5.20
N TYR A 290 -5.53 -7.76 -4.69
CA TYR A 290 -6.99 -7.79 -4.67
C TYR A 290 -7.60 -7.18 -3.40
N ASN A 291 -6.80 -6.51 -2.59
CA ASN A 291 -7.18 -5.92 -1.32
C ASN A 291 -7.59 -6.95 -0.25
N ALA A 292 -6.90 -8.07 -0.23
CA ALA A 292 -7.02 -9.16 0.76
C ALA A 292 -8.47 -9.69 0.96
N PRO A 293 -9.14 -10.18 -0.08
CA PRO A 293 -10.47 -10.78 0.06
C PRO A 293 -10.43 -12.10 0.85
N ASP A 294 -11.52 -12.41 1.55
CA ASP A 294 -11.78 -13.73 2.14
C ASP A 294 -12.58 -14.61 1.16
N LYS A 295 -13.64 -14.02 0.59
CA LYS A 295 -14.58 -14.72 -0.30
C LYS A 295 -14.52 -14.16 -1.71
N GLY A 296 -14.56 -15.02 -2.72
CA GLY A 296 -14.68 -14.63 -4.11
C GLY A 296 -16.13 -14.74 -4.64
N TYR A 297 -17.12 -14.76 -3.74
CA TYR A 297 -18.53 -14.95 -4.10
C TYR A 297 -19.44 -14.31 -3.07
N PHE A 298 -20.64 -13.99 -3.49
CA PHE A 298 -21.70 -13.56 -2.58
C PHE A 298 -22.12 -14.70 -1.66
N ASN A 299 -22.46 -14.36 -0.42
CA ASN A 299 -22.95 -15.36 0.53
C ASN A 299 -24.17 -16.07 -0.06
N ALA A 300 -24.11 -17.40 -0.19
CA ALA A 300 -25.17 -18.22 -0.77
C ALA A 300 -26.53 -18.03 -0.06
N ASN A 301 -26.51 -17.82 1.27
CA ASN A 301 -27.74 -17.59 2.04
C ASN A 301 -28.42 -16.27 1.65
N VAL A 302 -27.65 -15.26 1.24
CA VAL A 302 -28.23 -14.01 0.75
C VAL A 302 -28.83 -14.16 -0.63
N LEU A 303 -28.26 -15.05 -1.47
CA LEU A 303 -28.81 -15.33 -2.80
C LEU A 303 -30.08 -16.18 -2.74
N THR A 304 -30.24 -17.04 -1.70
CA THR A 304 -31.44 -17.84 -1.52
C THR A 304 -32.63 -17.05 -0.99
N ASP A 305 -32.38 -15.93 -0.30
CA ASP A 305 -33.44 -15.04 0.19
C ASP A 305 -33.98 -14.07 -0.88
N LEU A 306 -33.50 -14.16 -2.12
CA LEU A 306 -34.07 -13.49 -3.28
C LEU A 306 -35.23 -14.36 -3.84
N PRO A 307 -36.42 -13.81 -4.04
CA PRO A 307 -36.69 -12.52 -4.69
C PRO A 307 -37.00 -11.38 -3.70
N TYR A 308 -36.52 -10.19 -4.02
CA TYR A 308 -36.91 -8.98 -3.34
C TYR A 308 -38.35 -8.63 -3.69
N LYS A 309 -39.26 -8.65 -2.70
CA LYS A 309 -40.69 -8.37 -2.90
C LYS A 309 -41.29 -9.10 -4.13
N GLY A 310 -40.95 -10.37 -4.33
CA GLY A 310 -41.45 -11.17 -5.46
C GLY A 310 -40.69 -10.98 -6.79
N PHE A 311 -39.62 -10.19 -6.80
CA PHE A 311 -38.78 -9.97 -7.99
C PHE A 311 -37.50 -10.79 -7.91
N ASP A 312 -37.37 -11.79 -8.80
CA ASP A 312 -36.18 -12.64 -8.91
C ASP A 312 -35.08 -11.94 -9.73
N GLN A 313 -34.16 -11.29 -9.01
CA GLN A 313 -33.05 -10.55 -9.61
C GLN A 313 -32.11 -11.46 -10.42
N ILE A 314 -31.86 -12.70 -9.97
CA ILE A 314 -30.97 -13.63 -10.66
C ILE A 314 -31.58 -14.02 -12.00
N LYS A 315 -32.85 -14.40 -11.99
CA LYS A 315 -33.59 -14.73 -13.21
C LYS A 315 -33.63 -13.56 -14.17
N ARG A 316 -33.96 -12.36 -13.67
CA ARG A 316 -34.04 -11.16 -14.50
C ARG A 316 -32.69 -10.77 -15.10
N ARG A 317 -31.61 -10.85 -14.33
CA ARG A 317 -30.26 -10.63 -14.84
C ARG A 317 -29.91 -11.64 -15.94
N LYS A 318 -30.21 -12.91 -15.73
CA LYS A 318 -30.01 -13.93 -16.76
C LYS A 318 -30.76 -13.62 -18.05
N GLU A 319 -32.04 -13.28 -17.96
CA GLU A 319 -32.86 -12.89 -19.12
C GLU A 319 -32.24 -11.71 -19.88
N LEU A 320 -31.76 -10.68 -19.16
CA LEU A 320 -31.13 -9.50 -19.75
C LEU A 320 -29.77 -9.84 -20.37
N THR A 321 -28.99 -10.70 -19.71
CA THR A 321 -27.70 -11.17 -20.23
C THR A 321 -27.88 -12.01 -21.50
N ASP A 322 -28.83 -12.91 -21.49
CA ASP A 322 -29.16 -13.74 -22.68
C ASP A 322 -29.62 -12.87 -23.85
N LYS A 323 -30.41 -11.82 -23.56
CA LYS A 323 -30.98 -10.96 -24.59
C LYS A 323 -30.00 -9.93 -25.16
N TYR A 324 -29.18 -9.33 -24.33
CA TYR A 324 -28.37 -8.16 -24.70
C TYR A 324 -26.86 -8.41 -24.68
N ALA A 325 -26.40 -9.46 -24.03
CA ALA A 325 -24.98 -9.80 -23.90
C ALA A 325 -24.64 -11.19 -24.48
N ASN A 326 -25.44 -11.71 -25.40
CA ASN A 326 -25.24 -13.01 -26.09
C ASN A 326 -25.00 -14.18 -25.13
N GLY A 327 -25.67 -14.22 -23.99
CA GLY A 327 -25.51 -15.29 -23.01
C GLY A 327 -24.15 -15.27 -22.31
N ALA A 328 -23.41 -14.16 -22.33
CA ALA A 328 -22.11 -14.00 -21.70
C ALA A 328 -22.14 -14.04 -20.15
N GLY A 329 -23.23 -14.57 -19.57
CA GLY A 329 -23.35 -14.78 -18.13
C GLY A 329 -22.30 -15.75 -17.62
N VAL A 330 -21.67 -15.40 -16.49
CA VAL A 330 -20.66 -16.22 -15.84
C VAL A 330 -21.31 -17.12 -14.80
N ASP A 331 -21.06 -18.41 -14.85
CA ASP A 331 -21.37 -19.34 -13.77
C ASP A 331 -20.20 -19.40 -12.78
N TRP A 332 -20.13 -18.42 -11.88
CA TRP A 332 -19.08 -18.33 -10.87
C TRP A 332 -19.05 -19.55 -9.93
N LYS A 333 -20.19 -20.22 -9.69
CA LYS A 333 -20.23 -21.44 -8.87
C LYS A 333 -19.49 -22.58 -9.56
N LYS A 334 -19.72 -22.71 -10.88
CA LYS A 334 -19.02 -23.69 -11.69
C LYS A 334 -17.51 -23.40 -11.74
N GLU A 335 -17.10 -22.15 -11.95
CA GLU A 335 -15.68 -21.80 -11.99
C GLU A 335 -14.96 -22.10 -10.68
N ILE A 336 -15.58 -21.81 -9.53
CA ILE A 336 -15.03 -22.14 -8.20
C ILE A 336 -14.95 -23.66 -8.03
N ALA A 337 -15.97 -24.40 -8.45
CA ALA A 337 -15.97 -25.87 -8.38
C ALA A 337 -14.89 -26.48 -9.29
N ASP A 338 -14.77 -26.00 -10.51
CA ASP A 338 -13.73 -26.44 -11.47
C ASP A 338 -12.32 -26.19 -10.90
N TYR A 339 -12.11 -25.05 -10.24
CA TYR A 339 -10.82 -24.75 -9.60
C TYR A 339 -10.57 -25.63 -8.36
N ALA A 340 -11.57 -25.85 -7.53
CA ALA A 340 -11.45 -26.78 -6.41
C ALA A 340 -11.10 -28.21 -6.89
N ASP A 341 -11.69 -28.66 -8.00
CA ASP A 341 -11.36 -29.96 -8.61
C ASP A 341 -9.95 -29.96 -9.26
N TYR A 342 -9.53 -28.84 -9.83
CA TYR A 342 -8.14 -28.65 -10.28
C TYR A 342 -7.16 -28.82 -9.10
N LEU A 343 -7.41 -28.17 -7.96
CA LEU A 343 -6.57 -28.31 -6.77
C LEU A 343 -6.53 -29.74 -6.21
N LYS A 344 -7.68 -30.43 -6.15
CA LYS A 344 -7.72 -31.84 -5.72
C LYS A 344 -6.82 -32.76 -6.57
N LYS A 345 -6.72 -32.50 -7.87
CA LYS A 345 -5.84 -33.23 -8.78
C LYS A 345 -4.35 -33.00 -8.53
N GLN A 346 -3.99 -31.92 -7.82
CA GLN A 346 -2.60 -31.68 -7.39
C GLN A 346 -2.16 -32.59 -6.24
N GLY A 347 -3.11 -33.29 -5.61
CA GLY A 347 -2.86 -34.19 -4.48
C GLY A 347 -3.03 -33.54 -3.11
N PRO A 348 -2.86 -34.33 -2.05
CA PRO A 348 -3.01 -33.83 -0.68
C PRO A 348 -1.86 -32.89 -0.29
N ILE A 349 -2.19 -31.85 0.46
CA ILE A 349 -1.20 -30.91 1.02
C ILE A 349 -0.63 -31.54 2.30
N THR A 350 0.69 -31.67 2.34
CA THR A 350 1.39 -32.12 3.54
C THR A 350 2.07 -30.92 4.20
N PRO A 351 1.81 -30.63 5.48
CA PRO A 351 2.51 -29.58 6.20
C PRO A 351 4.02 -29.85 6.24
N VAL A 352 4.80 -28.83 5.97
CA VAL A 352 6.26 -28.88 5.99
C VAL A 352 6.74 -28.14 7.23
N MET A 353 7.39 -28.85 8.14
CA MET A 353 8.12 -28.21 9.23
C MET A 353 9.37 -27.56 8.65
N PRO A 354 9.54 -26.24 8.82
CA PRO A 354 10.76 -25.57 8.36
C PRO A 354 12.00 -26.17 9.04
N GLU A 355 13.07 -26.33 8.29
CA GLU A 355 14.35 -26.68 8.87
C GLU A 355 14.74 -25.61 9.90
N LYS A 356 15.16 -26.05 11.10
CA LYS A 356 15.67 -25.09 12.07
C LYS A 356 16.86 -24.37 11.46
N ALA A 357 16.80 -23.04 11.40
CA ALA A 357 17.96 -22.25 11.03
C ALA A 357 19.15 -22.66 11.92
N ALA A 358 20.30 -22.87 11.32
CA ALA A 358 21.51 -23.10 12.11
C ALA A 358 21.69 -21.95 13.11
N PRO A 359 22.02 -22.23 14.36
CA PRO A 359 22.25 -21.17 15.33
C PRO A 359 23.27 -20.18 14.76
N VAL A 360 22.89 -18.94 14.67
CA VAL A 360 23.81 -17.90 14.24
C VAL A 360 24.88 -17.78 15.33
N LYS A 361 26.14 -18.07 14.97
CA LYS A 361 27.23 -17.85 15.90
C LYS A 361 27.41 -16.34 16.07
N GLU A 362 26.93 -15.84 17.19
CA GLU A 362 27.13 -14.44 17.56
C GLU A 362 28.65 -14.18 17.71
N LYS A 363 29.12 -13.24 16.90
CA LYS A 363 30.48 -12.75 17.03
C LYS A 363 30.47 -11.45 17.83
N THR A 364 30.84 -11.52 19.09
CA THR A 364 30.99 -10.32 19.91
C THR A 364 32.13 -9.46 19.36
N LEU A 365 31.83 -8.39 18.72
CA LEU A 365 32.76 -7.37 18.26
C LEU A 365 33.01 -6.37 19.39
N LYS A 366 34.26 -6.04 19.65
CA LYS A 366 34.63 -5.01 20.63
C LYS A 366 35.21 -3.80 19.90
N VAL A 367 34.66 -2.64 20.16
CA VAL A 367 35.18 -1.33 19.71
C VAL A 367 35.60 -0.56 20.94
N LYS A 368 36.82 0.01 20.90
CA LYS A 368 37.38 0.74 22.06
C LYS A 368 36.53 1.99 22.34
N GLY A 369 35.98 2.05 23.56
CA GLY A 369 35.13 3.17 23.96
C GLY A 369 33.72 3.09 23.47
N TRP A 370 33.23 1.94 23.01
CA TRP A 370 31.84 1.63 22.67
C TRP A 370 31.32 0.45 23.51
N PRO A 371 30.10 0.44 24.05
CA PRO A 371 29.17 1.58 24.12
C PRO A 371 29.65 2.68 25.08
N PHE A 372 28.96 3.85 25.04
CA PHE A 372 29.33 4.98 25.89
C PHE A 372 28.10 5.80 26.33
N GLY A 373 28.24 6.48 27.47
CA GLY A 373 27.18 7.29 28.05
C GLY A 373 27.36 8.80 27.80
N ALA A 374 26.48 9.57 28.44
CA ALA A 374 26.35 11.03 28.26
C ALA A 374 27.64 11.83 28.49
N ASP A 375 28.50 11.44 29.45
CA ASP A 375 29.76 12.16 29.70
C ASP A 375 30.73 12.05 28.52
N ARG A 376 30.81 10.88 27.91
CA ARG A 376 31.61 10.71 26.70
C ARG A 376 31.08 11.52 25.53
N ILE A 377 29.75 11.64 25.40
CA ILE A 377 29.11 12.49 24.38
C ILE A 377 29.51 13.95 24.60
N LYS A 378 29.43 14.46 25.83
CA LYS A 378 29.88 15.81 26.16
C LYS A 378 31.34 16.04 25.78
N GLU A 379 32.23 15.07 26.08
CA GLU A 379 33.64 15.17 25.69
C GLU A 379 33.85 15.17 24.17
N MET A 380 33.05 14.43 23.42
CA MET A 380 33.12 14.40 21.97
C MET A 380 32.65 15.73 21.38
N LEU A 381 31.50 16.23 21.83
CA LEU A 381 30.92 17.50 21.37
C LEU A 381 31.77 18.70 21.79
N ALA A 382 32.44 18.66 22.94
CA ALA A 382 33.35 19.74 23.37
C ALA A 382 34.58 19.94 22.45
N LYS A 383 34.89 18.97 21.58
CA LYS A 383 35.94 19.09 20.56
C LYS A 383 35.46 19.77 19.29
N GLU A 384 34.16 19.85 19.08
CA GLU A 384 33.57 20.51 17.94
C GLU A 384 33.48 22.02 18.18
N LYS A 385 33.79 22.83 17.16
CA LYS A 385 33.74 24.29 17.25
C LYS A 385 32.32 24.81 17.45
N GLU A 386 31.40 24.16 16.81
CA GLU A 386 29.96 24.43 16.86
C GLU A 386 29.20 23.11 16.98
N THR A 387 28.16 23.10 17.81
CA THR A 387 27.33 21.91 18.01
C THR A 387 25.91 22.08 17.46
N ARG A 388 25.56 23.31 17.06
CA ARG A 388 24.25 23.62 16.44
C ARG A 388 24.46 24.58 15.28
N LYS A 389 23.68 24.41 14.23
CA LYS A 389 23.66 25.23 13.03
C LYS A 389 22.21 25.44 12.58
N VAL A 390 21.88 26.65 12.19
CA VAL A 390 20.57 26.97 11.60
C VAL A 390 20.80 27.38 10.15
N VAL A 391 20.08 26.76 9.23
CA VAL A 391 20.14 27.10 7.80
C VAL A 391 18.76 27.58 7.38
N GLU A 392 18.67 28.79 6.88
CA GLU A 392 17.47 29.32 6.25
C GLU A 392 17.44 28.89 4.78
N ILE A 393 16.47 28.06 4.43
CA ILE A 393 16.34 27.47 3.08
C ILE A 393 15.38 28.25 2.17
N ALA A 394 14.51 29.06 2.78
CA ALA A 394 13.66 30.06 2.11
C ALA A 394 13.29 31.11 3.14
N PRO A 395 12.78 32.31 2.73
CA PRO A 395 12.37 33.34 3.67
C PRO A 395 11.45 32.81 4.76
N GLY A 396 11.93 32.82 6.01
CA GLY A 396 11.21 32.32 7.18
C GLY A 396 11.26 30.80 7.40
N VAL A 397 11.65 29.99 6.41
CA VAL A 397 11.75 28.53 6.52
C VAL A 397 13.17 28.11 6.89
N LYS A 398 13.32 27.52 8.07
CA LYS A 398 14.61 27.17 8.65
C LYS A 398 14.73 25.67 8.91
N VAL A 399 15.96 25.17 8.87
CA VAL A 399 16.33 23.82 9.30
C VAL A 399 17.38 23.94 10.40
N ASN A 400 17.11 23.30 11.53
CA ASN A 400 18.05 23.20 12.62
C ASN A 400 18.87 21.91 12.46
N PHE A 401 20.18 22.03 12.59
CA PHE A 401 21.11 20.92 12.54
C PHE A 401 21.88 20.79 13.85
N VAL A 402 22.16 19.56 14.24
CA VAL A 402 23.06 19.21 15.34
C VAL A 402 24.32 18.56 14.81
N ARG A 403 25.42 18.79 15.49
CA ARG A 403 26.71 18.19 15.14
C ARG A 403 26.78 16.74 15.63
N ILE A 404 26.99 15.81 14.72
CA ILE A 404 27.21 14.40 15.03
C ILE A 404 28.71 14.15 14.97
N PRO A 405 29.36 13.78 16.09
CA PRO A 405 30.80 13.61 16.13
C PRO A 405 31.25 12.36 15.38
N ALA A 406 32.50 12.37 14.92
CA ALA A 406 33.17 11.18 14.39
C ALA A 406 33.35 10.13 15.48
N GLY A 407 33.39 8.84 15.09
CA GLY A 407 33.56 7.76 16.03
C GLY A 407 33.53 6.37 15.39
N GLU A 408 33.58 5.36 16.22
CA GLU A 408 33.54 3.95 15.79
C GLU A 408 32.55 3.18 16.67
N PHE A 409 31.76 2.30 16.06
CA PHE A 409 30.73 1.54 16.74
C PHE A 409 30.53 0.13 16.14
N VAL A 410 29.72 -0.67 16.79
CA VAL A 410 29.24 -1.94 16.24
C VAL A 410 27.88 -1.72 15.60
N MET A 411 27.83 -1.83 14.27
CA MET A 411 26.62 -1.69 13.47
C MET A 411 25.88 -3.02 13.33
N GLY A 412 24.56 -2.96 13.37
CA GLY A 412 23.68 -4.13 13.31
C GLY A 412 23.42 -4.75 14.69
N SER A 413 22.70 -5.87 14.71
CA SER A 413 22.38 -6.58 15.96
C SER A 413 21.96 -8.02 15.71
N TYR A 414 22.44 -8.96 16.52
CA TYR A 414 21.94 -10.34 16.54
C TYR A 414 20.58 -10.48 17.24
N ARG A 415 20.09 -9.44 17.92
CA ARG A 415 18.74 -9.39 18.49
C ARG A 415 17.69 -9.02 17.44
N GLY A 416 18.14 -8.49 16.29
CA GLY A 416 17.29 -8.04 15.20
C GLY A 416 16.84 -9.15 14.24
N GLU A 417 16.23 -8.71 13.16
CA GLU A 417 15.84 -9.57 12.05
C GLU A 417 17.08 -10.05 11.26
N PRO A 418 16.98 -11.13 10.47
CA PRO A 418 18.13 -11.72 9.77
C PRO A 418 18.96 -10.77 8.91
N ASP A 419 18.39 -9.69 8.43
CA ASP A 419 19.07 -8.66 7.64
C ASP A 419 19.85 -7.62 8.47
N ALA A 420 19.78 -7.74 9.81
CA ALA A 420 20.51 -6.89 10.74
C ALA A 420 21.86 -7.48 11.21
N TYR A 421 22.20 -8.66 10.72
CA TYR A 421 23.46 -9.35 11.09
C TYR A 421 24.06 -10.10 9.88
N PRO A 422 25.36 -10.51 9.95
CA PRO A 422 26.32 -10.35 11.05
C PRO A 422 26.68 -8.88 11.30
N THR A 423 26.97 -8.56 12.56
CA THR A 423 27.39 -7.22 12.96
C THR A 423 28.76 -6.85 12.36
N ALA A 424 28.99 -5.55 12.19
CA ALA A 424 30.25 -5.01 11.66
C ALA A 424 30.83 -3.90 12.56
N LYS A 425 32.15 -3.78 12.59
CA LYS A 425 32.80 -2.56 13.12
C LYS A 425 32.75 -1.50 12.03
N VAL A 426 32.16 -0.38 12.35
CA VAL A 426 32.01 0.73 11.40
C VAL A 426 32.58 2.01 12.00
N LYS A 427 33.34 2.75 11.19
CA LYS A 427 33.97 3.99 11.57
C LYS A 427 33.32 5.15 10.80
N ILE A 428 32.84 6.14 11.52
CA ILE A 428 32.44 7.43 10.99
C ILE A 428 33.66 8.34 11.02
N ASP A 429 34.30 8.48 9.90
CA ASP A 429 35.62 9.13 9.81
C ASP A 429 35.59 10.63 10.09
N LYS A 430 34.50 11.31 9.75
CA LYS A 430 34.32 12.75 9.92
C LYS A 430 33.03 13.05 10.64
N ALA A 431 33.07 14.08 11.48
CA ALA A 431 31.85 14.63 12.04
C ALA A 431 31.02 15.26 10.90
N PHE A 432 29.69 15.25 11.05
CA PHE A 432 28.75 15.80 10.07
C PHE A 432 27.60 16.50 10.80
N TRP A 433 26.81 17.27 10.06
CA TRP A 433 25.62 17.90 10.58
C TRP A 433 24.40 17.06 10.21
N MET A 434 23.51 16.80 11.15
CA MET A 434 22.24 16.11 10.87
C MET A 434 21.07 17.00 11.30
N ALA A 435 20.02 17.06 10.49
CA ALA A 435 18.82 17.78 10.84
C ALA A 435 18.23 17.28 12.14
N GLU A 436 17.88 18.18 13.04
CA GLU A 436 17.37 17.87 14.39
C GLU A 436 16.07 17.08 14.35
N LEU A 437 15.25 17.34 13.34
CA LEU A 437 13.96 16.69 13.04
C LEU A 437 13.98 16.12 11.62
N GLU A 438 13.00 15.28 11.32
CA GLU A 438 12.69 14.88 9.95
C GLU A 438 12.31 16.10 9.11
N THR A 439 12.51 16.04 7.80
CA THR A 439 12.11 17.12 6.88
C THR A 439 10.60 17.29 6.90
N THR A 440 10.14 18.53 7.13
CA THR A 440 8.70 18.82 7.23
C THR A 440 8.06 19.10 5.87
N ASN A 441 6.71 19.04 5.80
CA ASN A 441 5.96 19.43 4.60
C ASN A 441 6.28 20.86 4.17
N GLU A 442 6.36 21.84 5.11
CA GLU A 442 6.72 23.21 4.80
C GLU A 442 8.11 23.30 4.15
N GLN A 443 9.09 22.60 4.72
CA GLN A 443 10.45 22.58 4.18
C GLN A 443 10.50 21.95 2.80
N PHE A 444 9.82 20.81 2.60
CA PHE A 444 9.81 20.11 1.32
C PHE A 444 9.14 20.93 0.21
N ASN A 445 8.08 21.64 0.55
CA ASN A 445 7.34 22.49 -0.40
C ASN A 445 8.14 23.69 -0.90
N VAL A 446 9.27 24.05 -0.25
CA VAL A 446 10.23 25.06 -0.80
C VAL A 446 10.76 24.64 -2.19
N VAL A 447 10.86 23.35 -2.44
CA VAL A 447 11.40 22.78 -3.68
C VAL A 447 10.29 22.13 -4.54
N PHE A 448 9.31 21.53 -3.89
CA PHE A 448 8.20 20.82 -4.53
C PHE A 448 6.85 21.36 -4.03
N PRO A 449 6.43 22.55 -4.50
CA PRO A 449 5.27 23.26 -3.95
C PRO A 449 3.93 22.50 -4.13
N ASP A 450 3.87 21.61 -5.11
CA ASP A 450 2.67 20.83 -5.41
C ASP A 450 2.63 19.48 -4.66
N HIS A 451 3.61 19.20 -3.79
CA HIS A 451 3.60 17.98 -3.02
C HIS A 451 2.57 18.02 -1.90
N ASP A 452 1.80 16.97 -1.79
CA ASP A 452 0.81 16.77 -0.72
C ASP A 452 1.02 15.39 -0.07
N SER A 453 1.37 15.38 1.21
CA SER A 453 1.44 14.16 2.03
C SER A 453 0.07 13.54 2.31
N ARG A 454 -1.02 14.20 1.94
CA ARG A 454 -2.42 13.76 2.02
C ARG A 454 -2.86 13.44 3.45
N PHE A 455 -3.66 12.41 3.56
CA PHE A 455 -4.27 11.93 4.80
C PHE A 455 -3.86 10.47 5.03
N VAL A 456 -3.90 10.05 6.29
CA VAL A 456 -3.84 8.63 6.65
C VAL A 456 -5.26 8.13 6.80
N ASP A 457 -5.60 7.08 6.08
CA ASP A 457 -6.94 6.54 6.03
C ASP A 457 -7.39 6.00 7.39
N GLN A 458 -8.59 6.38 7.79
CA GLN A 458 -9.33 5.70 8.84
C GLN A 458 -9.99 4.43 8.27
N GLN A 459 -10.12 3.45 9.10
CA GLN A 459 -10.97 2.30 8.78
C GLN A 459 -12.44 2.72 8.89
N TRP A 460 -13.25 2.44 7.88
CA TRP A 460 -14.68 2.81 7.84
C TRP A 460 -14.94 4.32 7.90
N LYS A 461 -14.06 5.11 7.33
CA LYS A 461 -14.35 6.52 7.14
C LYS A 461 -15.50 6.70 6.14
N ASP A 462 -16.29 7.74 6.35
CA ASP A 462 -17.19 8.26 5.34
C ASP A 462 -16.34 8.95 4.24
N HIS A 463 -16.81 8.90 2.99
CA HIS A 463 -16.18 9.61 1.87
C HIS A 463 -16.14 11.15 2.04
N VAL A 464 -16.90 11.71 2.98
CA VAL A 464 -16.83 13.14 3.36
C VAL A 464 -15.60 13.43 4.24
N VAL A 465 -15.12 12.46 5.02
CA VAL A 465 -13.96 12.61 5.90
C VAL A 465 -12.76 11.92 5.27
N GLN A 466 -11.74 12.70 4.89
CA GLN A 466 -10.55 12.20 4.18
C GLN A 466 -9.61 11.35 5.05
N GLY A 467 -9.79 11.33 6.37
CA GLY A 467 -8.91 10.65 7.31
C GLY A 467 -8.11 11.62 8.20
N TYR A 468 -7.02 11.14 8.77
CA TYR A 468 -6.16 11.95 9.64
C TYR A 468 -5.16 12.75 8.80
N PRO A 469 -5.07 14.10 8.94
CA PRO A 469 -4.16 14.90 8.14
C PRO A 469 -2.69 14.53 8.37
N ALA A 470 -1.97 14.32 7.28
CA ALA A 470 -0.53 14.05 7.26
C ALA A 470 0.26 15.19 6.57
N ASN A 471 -0.44 16.24 6.13
CA ASN A 471 0.08 17.31 5.29
C ASN A 471 0.15 18.68 5.97
N LYS A 472 0.04 18.74 7.31
CA LYS A 472 0.25 20.01 8.02
C LYS A 472 1.69 20.48 7.85
N PRO A 473 1.94 21.80 7.79
CA PRO A 473 3.27 22.36 7.53
C PRO A 473 4.39 21.80 8.42
N GLU A 474 4.10 21.64 9.71
CA GLU A 474 5.07 21.20 10.72
C GLU A 474 5.25 19.67 10.81
N GLN A 475 4.36 18.89 10.19
CA GLN A 475 4.49 17.43 10.18
C GLN A 475 5.58 16.97 9.22
N PRO A 476 6.29 15.86 9.53
CA PRO A 476 7.22 15.25 8.59
C PRO A 476 6.57 14.95 7.24
N VAL A 477 7.27 15.25 6.17
CA VAL A 477 6.83 14.90 4.83
C VAL A 477 6.85 13.38 4.64
N ILE A 478 5.80 12.83 4.06
CA ILE A 478 5.70 11.41 3.66
C ILE A 478 5.26 11.30 2.20
N ARG A 479 5.16 10.07 1.68
CA ARG A 479 4.87 9.83 0.26
C ARG A 479 5.87 10.51 -0.68
N VAL A 480 7.12 10.57 -0.25
CA VAL A 480 8.27 10.99 -1.04
C VAL A 480 9.14 9.78 -1.36
N SER A 481 9.60 9.68 -2.60
CA SER A 481 10.53 8.63 -3.00
C SER A 481 11.97 9.00 -2.59
N TYR A 482 12.87 8.01 -2.61
CA TYR A 482 14.30 8.28 -2.47
C TYR A 482 14.79 9.29 -3.52
N ASN A 483 14.31 9.15 -4.78
CA ASN A 483 14.67 10.06 -5.85
C ASN A 483 14.20 11.50 -5.57
N ASP A 484 12.97 11.67 -5.06
CA ASP A 484 12.45 12.99 -4.66
C ASP A 484 13.30 13.61 -3.53
N ALA A 485 13.67 12.81 -2.53
CA ALA A 485 14.49 13.26 -1.39
C ALA A 485 15.92 13.66 -1.82
N MET A 486 16.54 12.89 -2.71
CA MET A 486 17.86 13.24 -3.26
C MET A 486 17.83 14.49 -4.13
N GLU A 487 16.80 14.64 -4.95
CA GLU A 487 16.61 15.83 -5.79
C GLU A 487 16.36 17.08 -4.92
N PHE A 488 15.57 16.93 -3.84
CA PHE A 488 15.39 17.98 -2.85
C PHE A 488 16.74 18.42 -2.24
N CYS A 489 17.54 17.47 -1.77
CA CYS A 489 18.88 17.75 -1.23
C CYS A 489 19.79 18.43 -2.26
N ARG A 490 19.76 17.97 -3.51
CA ARG A 490 20.56 18.56 -4.60
C ARG A 490 20.19 20.03 -4.83
N LYS A 491 18.89 20.33 -4.96
CA LYS A 491 18.40 21.70 -5.17
C LYS A 491 18.71 22.61 -3.99
N LEU A 492 18.60 22.10 -2.75
CA LEU A 492 19.01 22.86 -1.57
C LEU A 492 20.52 23.11 -1.54
N SER A 493 21.34 22.12 -1.95
CA SER A 493 22.79 22.31 -2.04
C SER A 493 23.15 23.44 -3.02
N GLU A 494 22.51 23.48 -4.18
CA GLU A 494 22.70 24.56 -5.17
C GLU A 494 22.27 25.93 -4.62
N LYS A 495 21.17 25.97 -3.88
CA LYS A 495 20.63 27.21 -3.31
C LYS A 495 21.46 27.76 -2.16
N THR A 496 21.98 26.90 -1.30
CA THR A 496 22.66 27.29 -0.05
C THR A 496 24.19 27.27 -0.16
N GLY A 497 24.75 26.64 -1.18
CA GLY A 497 26.20 26.40 -1.30
C GLY A 497 26.73 25.36 -0.30
N LEU A 498 25.85 24.68 0.46
CA LEU A 498 26.20 23.63 1.41
C LEU A 498 26.10 22.26 0.75
N LYS A 499 26.88 21.30 1.22
CA LYS A 499 26.82 19.92 0.72
C LYS A 499 25.73 19.14 1.45
N ILE A 500 24.46 19.38 1.08
CA ILE A 500 23.28 18.74 1.67
C ILE A 500 22.98 17.42 0.95
N THR A 501 22.74 16.35 1.72
CA THR A 501 22.43 15.02 1.19
C THR A 501 21.66 14.19 2.22
N LEU A 502 21.28 12.95 1.86
CA LEU A 502 20.78 11.96 2.81
C LEU A 502 21.96 11.31 3.57
N PRO A 503 21.76 10.83 4.81
CA PRO A 503 22.77 10.06 5.51
C PRO A 503 23.02 8.71 4.80
N THR A 504 24.22 8.16 4.95
CA THR A 504 24.40 6.71 4.73
C THR A 504 23.69 5.92 5.82
N GLU A 505 23.44 4.67 5.59
CA GLU A 505 22.86 3.78 6.59
C GLU A 505 23.70 3.75 7.89
N ALA A 506 25.00 3.77 7.76
CA ALA A 506 25.93 3.81 8.90
C ALA A 506 25.88 5.15 9.67
N GLN A 507 25.85 6.27 8.96
CA GLN A 507 25.69 7.60 9.58
C GLN A 507 24.36 7.69 10.33
N TRP A 508 23.29 7.15 9.75
CA TRP A 508 21.98 7.15 10.38
C TRP A 508 21.99 6.30 11.67
N GLU A 509 22.49 5.05 11.61
CA GLU A 509 22.51 4.15 12.79
C GLU A 509 23.42 4.68 13.91
N TRP A 510 24.59 5.25 13.56
CA TRP A 510 25.46 5.93 14.53
C TRP A 510 24.74 7.06 15.25
N ALA A 511 24.08 7.93 14.50
CA ALA A 511 23.36 9.08 15.04
C ALA A 511 22.14 8.63 15.89
N CYS A 512 21.42 7.61 15.46
CA CYS A 512 20.28 7.03 16.16
C CYS A 512 20.69 6.42 17.51
N ARG A 513 21.73 5.60 17.52
CA ARG A 513 22.21 4.93 18.74
C ARG A 513 22.76 5.91 19.79
N ALA A 514 23.40 6.98 19.37
CA ALA A 514 23.99 7.98 20.26
C ALA A 514 24.74 7.36 21.46
N GLY A 515 25.55 6.32 21.20
CA GLY A 515 26.34 5.62 22.21
C GLY A 515 25.73 4.33 22.77
N SER A 516 24.45 4.08 22.55
CA SER A 516 23.74 2.88 23.03
C SER A 516 24.03 1.65 22.17
N ASP A 517 24.25 0.49 22.79
CA ASP A 517 24.30 -0.83 22.16
C ASP A 517 22.97 -1.58 22.27
N GLN A 518 21.95 -0.93 22.88
CA GLN A 518 20.61 -1.50 23.04
C GLN A 518 19.80 -1.39 21.73
N ASP A 519 18.55 -1.87 21.77
CA ASP A 519 17.65 -1.83 20.61
C ASP A 519 17.22 -0.39 20.26
N PHE A 520 17.03 0.43 21.32
CA PHE A 520 16.77 1.85 21.24
C PHE A 520 17.86 2.66 21.94
N TRP A 521 17.95 3.96 21.66
CA TRP A 521 18.86 4.81 22.39
C TRP A 521 18.51 4.92 23.89
N TYR A 522 17.26 4.66 24.24
CA TYR A 522 16.72 4.74 25.62
C TYR A 522 16.56 3.38 26.31
N GLY A 523 16.87 2.26 25.65
CA GLY A 523 16.81 0.93 26.28
C GLY A 523 16.62 -0.24 25.32
N ASP A 524 16.17 -1.35 25.89
CA ASP A 524 15.89 -2.59 25.15
C ASP A 524 14.47 -2.58 24.52
N MET A 525 14.08 -3.71 23.95
CA MET A 525 12.80 -3.89 23.26
C MET A 525 11.56 -3.68 24.14
N HIS A 526 11.72 -3.66 25.45
CA HIS A 526 10.64 -3.49 26.45
C HIS A 526 10.63 -2.10 27.08
N ALA A 527 11.54 -1.21 26.65
CA ALA A 527 11.61 0.15 27.14
C ALA A 527 10.33 0.94 26.80
N ASP A 528 9.87 1.76 27.75
CA ASP A 528 8.74 2.66 27.53
C ASP A 528 9.10 3.77 26.53
N PHE A 529 8.39 3.81 25.42
CA PHE A 529 8.59 4.79 24.36
C PHE A 529 7.62 5.98 24.39
N GLY A 530 6.62 5.99 25.28
CA GLY A 530 5.52 6.97 25.27
C GLY A 530 5.93 8.44 25.31
N LYS A 531 7.15 8.76 25.79
CA LYS A 531 7.73 10.12 25.74
C LYS A 531 8.95 10.23 24.82
N LYS A 532 9.31 9.16 24.15
CA LYS A 532 10.55 9.06 23.38
C LYS A 532 10.30 9.08 21.90
N ASP A 533 9.27 8.36 21.45
CA ASP A 533 9.00 8.18 20.02
C ASP A 533 7.52 7.84 19.76
N ASN A 534 7.06 8.13 18.54
CA ASN A 534 5.71 7.83 18.06
C ASN A 534 5.71 6.46 17.37
N LEU A 535 5.15 5.45 18.01
CA LEU A 535 5.05 4.07 17.52
C LEU A 535 3.61 3.55 17.63
N ALA A 536 3.34 2.41 16.99
CA ALA A 536 2.04 1.76 17.10
C ALA A 536 1.76 1.32 18.53
N ASP A 537 0.96 2.09 19.22
CA ASP A 537 0.53 1.91 20.59
C ASP A 537 -1.00 1.77 20.70
N LYS A 538 -1.54 1.90 21.88
CA LYS A 538 -2.98 1.80 22.13
C LYS A 538 -3.80 2.87 21.40
N THR A 539 -3.21 4.01 21.08
CA THR A 539 -3.86 5.08 20.30
C THR A 539 -4.24 4.60 18.90
N THR A 540 -3.54 3.60 18.31
CA THR A 540 -3.91 2.99 17.02
C THR A 540 -5.33 2.43 16.96
N LEU A 541 -5.99 2.21 18.10
CA LEU A 541 -7.41 1.85 18.13
C LEU A 541 -8.31 2.94 17.51
N LEU A 542 -7.86 4.20 17.50
CA LEU A 542 -8.58 5.33 16.91
C LEU A 542 -8.62 5.28 15.38
N PHE A 543 -7.84 4.44 14.73
CA PHE A 543 -8.03 4.18 13.30
C PHE A 543 -9.35 3.49 12.97
N ALA A 544 -9.92 2.72 13.92
CA ALA A 544 -11.23 2.11 13.76
C ALA A 544 -12.33 3.11 14.14
N VAL A 545 -13.04 3.62 13.17
CA VAL A 545 -14.17 4.55 13.34
C VAL A 545 -15.47 3.93 12.83
N TYR A 546 -16.60 4.52 13.19
CA TYR A 546 -17.91 4.02 12.83
C TYR A 546 -18.89 5.17 12.57
N GLY A 547 -19.66 5.04 11.50
CA GLY A 547 -20.74 5.97 11.17
C GLY A 547 -20.36 7.07 10.18
N VAL A 548 -21.35 7.88 9.83
CA VAL A 548 -21.23 8.99 8.86
C VAL A 548 -20.36 10.11 9.43
N ASP A 549 -20.49 10.39 10.72
CA ASP A 549 -19.57 11.24 11.48
C ASP A 549 -18.57 10.32 12.19
N PRO A 550 -17.38 10.11 11.64
CA PRO A 550 -16.45 9.11 12.16
C PRO A 550 -16.14 9.35 13.64
N GLN A 551 -16.57 8.44 14.46
CA GLN A 551 -16.25 8.41 15.90
C GLN A 551 -15.44 7.16 16.21
N PRO A 552 -14.50 7.21 17.15
CA PRO A 552 -13.77 6.02 17.59
C PRO A 552 -14.75 4.90 17.96
N MET A 553 -14.47 3.70 17.44
CA MET A 553 -15.36 2.57 17.62
C MET A 553 -15.40 2.13 19.08
N ALA A 554 -16.57 2.15 19.70
CA ALA A 554 -16.74 1.69 21.08
C ALA A 554 -16.44 0.20 21.23
N LYS A 555 -15.77 -0.20 22.31
CA LYS A 555 -15.48 -1.63 22.61
C LYS A 555 -16.72 -2.52 22.64
N THR A 556 -17.89 -1.96 22.94
CA THR A 556 -19.18 -2.65 22.93
C THR A 556 -19.74 -2.88 21.52
N ASN A 557 -19.18 -2.20 20.51
CA ASN A 557 -19.59 -2.42 19.13
C ASN A 557 -19.22 -3.85 18.68
N PRO A 558 -20.18 -4.65 18.15
CA PRO A 558 -19.88 -6.02 17.69
C PRO A 558 -18.78 -6.11 16.64
N TRP A 559 -18.53 -5.03 15.92
CA TRP A 559 -17.52 -4.93 14.88
C TRP A 559 -16.13 -4.55 15.41
N TYR A 560 -16.03 -4.07 16.65
CA TYR A 560 -14.78 -3.64 17.27
C TYR A 560 -13.64 -4.65 17.06
N LYS A 561 -13.91 -5.92 17.31
CA LYS A 561 -12.92 -7.00 17.19
C LYS A 561 -12.38 -7.23 15.76
N TYR A 562 -13.08 -6.74 14.74
CA TYR A 562 -12.65 -6.89 13.35
C TYR A 562 -11.77 -5.72 12.87
N TYR A 563 -11.74 -4.60 13.58
CA TYR A 563 -11.06 -3.38 13.17
C TYR A 563 -10.00 -2.88 14.15
N THR A 564 -9.96 -3.43 15.35
CA THR A 564 -9.06 -2.98 16.42
C THR A 564 -7.92 -3.94 16.74
N PHE A 565 -7.71 -4.91 15.88
CA PHE A 565 -6.67 -5.93 16.06
C PHE A 565 -5.34 -5.55 15.39
N LEU A 566 -5.17 -4.32 14.94
CA LEU A 566 -3.89 -3.84 14.41
C LEU A 566 -2.77 -4.12 15.43
N PRO A 567 -1.67 -4.73 14.99
CA PRO A 567 -0.54 -5.02 15.86
C PRO A 567 0.01 -3.73 16.49
N LYS A 568 0.00 -3.67 17.81
CA LYS A 568 0.40 -2.49 18.59
C LYS A 568 0.95 -2.88 19.95
N GLU A 569 1.55 -1.90 20.62
CA GLU A 569 1.95 -2.04 22.02
C GLU A 569 0.82 -1.57 22.94
N GLU A 570 0.27 -2.48 23.75
CA GLU A 570 -0.89 -2.21 24.59
C GLU A 570 -0.55 -1.49 25.91
N SER A 571 0.73 -1.43 26.28
CA SER A 571 1.18 -0.80 27.53
C SER A 571 1.39 0.70 27.41
N VAL A 572 1.44 1.25 26.20
CA VAL A 572 1.66 2.66 25.90
C VAL A 572 0.41 3.28 25.29
N ASP A 573 0.18 4.54 25.57
CA ASP A 573 -0.94 5.35 25.06
C ASP A 573 -0.46 6.82 25.01
N ASP A 574 0.22 7.20 23.92
CA ASP A 574 0.82 8.53 23.79
C ASP A 574 -0.12 9.58 23.20
N GLY A 575 -1.29 9.15 22.72
CA GLY A 575 -2.32 10.02 22.14
C GLY A 575 -2.04 10.46 20.70
N ASN A 576 -0.96 10.01 20.06
CA ASN A 576 -0.59 10.37 18.69
C ASN A 576 -0.85 9.23 17.72
N LEU A 577 -1.71 9.46 16.74
CA LEU A 577 -2.17 8.44 15.81
C LEU A 577 -1.43 8.45 14.47
N VAL A 578 -0.95 9.62 14.06
CA VAL A 578 -0.19 9.85 12.83
C VAL A 578 1.11 10.59 13.16
N GLN A 579 1.94 10.82 12.17
CA GLN A 579 3.17 11.58 12.40
C GLN A 579 2.90 12.96 13.00
N VAL A 580 3.70 13.32 13.99
CA VAL A 580 3.63 14.60 14.67
C VAL A 580 4.81 15.47 14.30
N GLY A 581 4.59 16.78 14.26
CA GLY A 581 5.63 17.77 13.99
C GLY A 581 6.33 18.27 15.24
N GLY A 582 7.46 18.94 15.04
CA GLY A 582 8.19 19.60 16.10
C GLY A 582 8.85 18.67 17.12
N LYS A 583 9.02 19.16 18.33
CA LYS A 583 9.69 18.46 19.42
C LYS A 583 8.68 17.83 20.39
N ALA A 584 7.82 16.99 19.86
CA ALA A 584 6.77 16.31 20.63
C ALA A 584 7.34 15.28 21.64
N TYR A 585 8.52 14.75 21.34
CA TYR A 585 9.19 13.69 22.12
C TYR A 585 10.54 14.18 22.66
N GLU A 586 11.20 13.34 23.45
CA GLU A 586 12.53 13.63 23.97
C GLU A 586 13.61 13.38 22.91
N ALA A 587 14.64 14.24 22.88
CA ALA A 587 15.77 14.06 22.01
C ALA A 587 16.71 12.95 22.52
N ASN A 588 17.35 12.26 21.60
CA ASN A 588 18.45 11.36 21.95
C ASN A 588 19.69 12.17 22.45
N PRO A 589 20.71 11.51 23.04
CA PRO A 589 21.88 12.20 23.59
C PRO A 589 22.68 13.07 22.60
N PHE A 590 22.53 12.89 21.28
CA PHE A 590 23.09 13.82 20.28
C PHE A 590 22.17 15.01 19.96
N GLY A 591 20.96 15.04 20.51
CA GLY A 591 19.99 16.11 20.28
C GLY A 591 19.08 15.91 19.08
N LEU A 592 18.93 14.67 18.62
CA LEU A 592 18.03 14.28 17.53
C LEU A 592 16.69 13.77 18.09
N TYR A 593 15.60 14.17 17.48
CA TYR A 593 14.24 13.77 17.85
C TYR A 593 13.71 12.69 16.89
N SER A 594 12.79 11.87 17.37
CA SER A 594 12.03 10.90 16.56
C SER A 594 12.91 9.95 15.72
N MET A 595 13.98 9.42 16.35
CA MET A 595 14.86 8.47 15.65
C MET A 595 14.27 7.05 15.58
N HIS A 596 13.22 6.77 16.37
CA HIS A 596 12.54 5.49 16.40
C HIS A 596 11.03 5.72 16.30
N GLY A 597 10.46 5.62 15.10
CA GLY A 597 9.04 5.88 14.91
C GLY A 597 8.76 7.18 14.14
N ASN A 598 7.61 7.75 14.34
CA ASN A 598 7.08 8.91 13.64
C ASN A 598 7.02 8.70 12.11
N VAL A 599 8.11 8.86 11.37
CA VAL A 599 8.21 8.40 9.98
C VAL A 599 9.53 7.65 9.75
N ALA A 600 9.51 6.62 8.92
CA ALA A 600 10.73 5.96 8.49
C ALA A 600 11.51 6.90 7.56
N GLU A 601 12.84 6.81 7.58
CA GLU A 601 13.71 7.76 6.93
C GLU A 601 14.56 7.13 5.84
N TRP A 602 14.52 7.69 4.63
CA TRP A 602 15.41 7.29 3.55
C TRP A 602 16.87 7.52 3.91
N THR A 603 17.70 6.52 3.58
CA THR A 603 19.16 6.66 3.55
C THR A 603 19.65 6.56 2.11
N ARG A 604 20.87 7.06 1.82
CA ARG A 604 21.44 6.95 0.47
C ARG A 604 22.06 5.58 0.16
N SER A 605 22.04 4.65 1.12
CA SER A 605 22.62 3.32 0.95
C SER A 605 21.70 2.37 0.18
N ASP A 606 22.33 1.50 -0.62
CA ASP A 606 21.65 0.36 -1.22
C ASP A 606 21.34 -0.71 -0.17
N TYR A 607 20.20 -1.40 -0.35
CA TYR A 607 19.85 -2.53 0.51
C TYR A 607 20.62 -3.77 0.10
N VAL A 608 21.79 -3.93 0.70
CA VAL A 608 22.68 -5.09 0.49
C VAL A 608 22.80 -5.94 1.75
N SER A 609 23.29 -7.16 1.59
CA SER A 609 23.48 -8.09 2.72
C SER A 609 24.51 -7.60 3.72
N TYR A 610 24.28 -7.88 5.00
CA TYR A 610 25.28 -7.67 6.05
C TYR A 610 26.34 -8.81 6.05
N PRO A 611 27.57 -8.60 6.56
CA PRO A 611 27.98 -7.45 7.40
C PRO A 611 28.11 -6.16 6.58
N TYR A 612 27.70 -5.04 7.18
CA TYR A 612 27.84 -3.73 6.55
C TYR A 612 29.28 -3.48 6.09
N ASN A 613 29.39 -3.02 4.85
CA ASN A 613 30.68 -2.66 4.26
C ASN A 613 30.53 -1.41 3.39
N GLU A 614 31.02 -0.28 3.87
CA GLU A 614 30.94 0.99 3.14
C GLU A 614 31.66 0.97 1.77
N LYS A 615 32.64 0.07 1.62
CA LYS A 615 33.42 -0.10 0.38
C LYS A 615 32.84 -1.14 -0.57
N THR A 616 31.66 -1.67 -0.26
CA THR A 616 31.03 -2.65 -1.15
C THR A 616 30.74 -2.04 -2.52
N LYS A 617 30.93 -2.85 -3.56
CA LYS A 617 30.48 -2.52 -4.91
C LYS A 617 29.15 -3.18 -5.24
N GLU A 618 28.58 -3.91 -4.30
CA GLU A 618 27.24 -4.49 -4.47
C GLU A 618 26.22 -3.37 -4.57
N THR A 619 25.34 -3.50 -5.53
CA THR A 619 24.20 -2.61 -5.73
C THR A 619 22.91 -3.39 -5.57
N SER A 620 21.84 -2.69 -5.26
CA SER A 620 20.51 -3.26 -5.12
C SER A 620 19.50 -2.41 -5.89
N GLU A 621 18.45 -3.02 -6.38
CA GLU A 621 17.30 -2.28 -6.89
C GLU A 621 16.52 -1.54 -5.78
N TYR A 622 16.84 -1.82 -4.51
CA TYR A 622 16.21 -1.22 -3.34
C TYR A 622 17.15 -0.29 -2.60
N LYS A 623 16.59 0.77 -2.03
CA LYS A 623 17.23 1.65 -1.07
C LYS A 623 16.77 1.34 0.36
N VAL A 624 17.61 1.68 1.34
CA VAL A 624 17.32 1.44 2.75
C VAL A 624 16.53 2.59 3.34
N ALA A 625 15.42 2.26 4.04
CA ALA A 625 14.75 3.15 4.97
C ALA A 625 14.92 2.61 6.40
N ARG A 626 15.04 3.52 7.39
CA ARG A 626 15.38 3.25 8.79
C ARG A 626 14.37 3.89 9.74
N GLY A 627 14.39 3.53 11.02
CA GLY A 627 13.71 4.23 12.11
C GLY A 627 12.31 3.70 12.47
N GLY A 628 11.60 3.08 11.53
CA GLY A 628 10.19 2.76 11.76
C GLY A 628 9.28 3.97 11.65
N SER A 629 8.00 3.84 12.00
CA SER A 629 7.01 4.90 11.87
C SER A 629 5.87 4.74 12.88
N TYR A 630 4.97 5.72 12.95
CA TYR A 630 3.79 5.74 13.84
C TYR A 630 2.91 4.48 13.76
N ILE A 631 3.01 3.69 12.71
CA ILE A 631 2.25 2.43 12.55
C ILE A 631 3.08 1.17 12.82
N ASP A 632 4.37 1.33 13.10
CA ASP A 632 5.26 0.21 13.35
C ASP A 632 5.36 -0.10 14.85
N ARG A 633 5.33 -1.40 15.19
CA ARG A 633 5.59 -1.84 16.57
C ARG A 633 7.08 -1.66 16.92
N PRO A 634 7.46 -1.61 18.22
CA PRO A 634 8.85 -1.42 18.65
C PRO A 634 9.88 -2.25 17.90
N LYS A 635 9.61 -3.54 17.67
CA LYS A 635 10.54 -4.44 16.95
C LYS A 635 10.87 -4.01 15.50
N TYR A 636 10.06 -3.13 14.90
CA TYR A 636 10.28 -2.61 13.55
C TYR A 636 10.82 -1.18 13.52
N ALA A 637 11.14 -0.65 14.69
CA ALA A 637 11.69 0.68 14.86
C ALA A 637 13.04 0.70 15.58
N ALA A 638 13.57 -0.46 15.95
CA ALA A 638 14.87 -0.57 16.60
C ALA A 638 16.01 0.01 15.74
N SER A 639 17.10 0.47 16.40
CA SER A 639 18.26 1.09 15.75
C SER A 639 18.82 0.29 14.57
N HIS A 640 18.69 -1.03 14.62
CA HIS A 640 19.19 -1.97 13.62
C HIS A 640 18.16 -2.42 12.58
N THR A 641 16.89 -1.97 12.69
CA THR A 641 15.84 -2.38 11.75
C THR A 641 16.02 -1.72 10.40
N ARG A 642 15.83 -2.49 9.34
CA ARG A 642 16.00 -2.09 7.95
C ARG A 642 14.71 -2.34 7.16
N LYS A 643 14.37 -1.43 6.24
CA LYS A 643 13.29 -1.60 5.27
C LYS A 643 13.84 -1.37 3.87
N ALA A 644 13.35 -2.12 2.89
CA ALA A 644 13.79 -2.08 1.51
C ALA A 644 12.64 -1.62 0.60
N TYR A 645 12.86 -0.54 -0.14
CA TYR A 645 11.89 -0.01 -1.09
C TYR A 645 12.57 0.41 -2.39
N TYR A 646 11.83 0.40 -3.50
CA TYR A 646 12.33 0.92 -4.77
C TYR A 646 12.65 2.42 -4.67
N PRO A 647 13.70 2.91 -5.35
CA PRO A 647 14.11 4.33 -5.23
C PRO A 647 13.06 5.32 -5.76
N TYR A 648 12.12 4.88 -6.56
CA TYR A 648 10.99 5.66 -7.09
C TYR A 648 9.68 5.42 -6.34
N GLN A 649 9.63 4.51 -5.37
CA GLN A 649 8.43 4.19 -4.60
C GLN A 649 8.15 5.29 -3.57
N ARG A 650 6.94 5.83 -3.58
CA ARG A 650 6.43 6.79 -2.61
C ARG A 650 5.65 6.04 -1.54
N VAL A 651 6.27 5.84 -0.39
CA VAL A 651 5.69 5.02 0.69
C VAL A 651 4.94 5.91 1.67
N PHE A 652 3.76 5.48 2.08
CA PHE A 652 2.80 6.27 2.87
C PHE A 652 3.31 6.70 4.27
N ASN A 653 4.34 6.07 4.80
CA ASN A 653 4.91 6.33 6.13
C ASN A 653 6.43 6.50 6.09
N VAL A 654 6.98 6.88 4.93
CA VAL A 654 8.41 7.12 4.74
C VAL A 654 8.65 8.56 4.31
N GLY A 655 9.47 9.24 5.07
CA GLY A 655 10.04 10.55 4.81
C GLY A 655 11.56 10.50 4.78
N PHE A 656 12.23 11.54 5.21
CA PHE A 656 13.69 11.56 5.27
C PHE A 656 14.23 12.67 6.19
N ARG A 657 15.49 12.58 6.52
CA ARG A 657 16.25 13.56 7.29
C ARG A 657 17.51 13.93 6.53
N MET A 658 17.82 15.23 6.47
CA MET A 658 19.00 15.75 5.78
C MET A 658 20.25 15.69 6.65
N ILE A 659 21.41 15.59 5.98
CA ILE A 659 22.73 15.89 6.56
C ILE A 659 23.45 16.96 5.75
N ILE A 660 24.42 17.64 6.38
CA ILE A 660 25.43 18.46 5.70
C ILE A 660 26.78 17.78 5.92
N GLU A 661 27.47 17.48 4.84
CA GLU A 661 28.86 17.00 4.88
C GLU A 661 29.83 18.17 4.79
N ASP A 662 30.91 18.16 5.62
CA ASP A 662 31.96 19.16 5.60
C ASP A 662 32.88 19.05 4.36
#